data_edbbca370b7e4c9e656991e30032a9d2
#
_entry.id   edbbca370b7e4c9e656991e30032a9d2
#
_cell.length_a   1.000
_cell.length_b   1.000
_cell.length_c   1.000
_cell.angle_alpha   90.00
_cell.angle_beta   90.00
_cell.angle_gamma   90.00
#
_symmetry.space_group_name_H-M   'P 1'
#
loop_
_entity.id
_entity.type
_entity.pdbx_description
1 polymer ?
#
loop_
_entity_poly.entity_id
_entity_poly.type
_entity_poly.pdbx_seq_one_letter_code
_entity_poly.pdbx_strand_id
1 'polypeptide(L)'
;MAVIKSKTHSLPTVHVSSLLFICALFPALLFKGPQIEFFAVTQILLVMWLGWVVLQSHGSGLSVPKTALALCLTLFWLWLAISLSWSLAPSISVINFWWVGSLVLVFWLYTLTPDRDALWSHAAAIILVLGIVLALMGIYQVLVLEQQARSVFETRNTHAAFLNLVALPASAYFLLLMADKGAPRHFPGLLGVVLYILFFAIFMTASRGATLSLFLSMSVLVALSMRYLPKRGVVVLLLLMAAAFLSTEISHGELGERLPQLAQDSARRVIWESSWNLLKASPWQGIGLGLFYLAYPPYRNPVDNSGGFFAHNDYLQIWIETGLPGLLLLLAVLFAALWLLVRTLSVKTMSKSTRIELTGLFCGLLAVAGQSFVDFNLYILSIMMISGLVMGRFHQLANRELKTASMRIRFSRLIGKQAFPVIVVLLLLLPAMYFVSLGLANSYYDKALVQAREGKVQEADKSLATAERLTPADDRMLIAHADLYRHAITLLPPDAEGSKKLLYEDALKFLDQAQHVNSLRGLTFVIRGRLYQQNPALAGDNGHELATDSFRRALALNPKLFQGRTDYAAIVLQRGKKDEALQILDEGLKYEYYNMSDLIPFYSLAAKLRRELGREEDAKTLEDKVQYLEKQAAASYYLRGY
;
A
#
# COMPACT_ATOMS: atom_id res chain seq x y z
N MET A 1 33.91 -2.71 48.71
CA MET A 1 34.59 -3.85 48.04
C MET A 1 33.77 -4.23 46.82
N ALA A 2 34.14 -3.72 45.65
CA ALA A 2 33.42 -3.90 44.40
C ALA A 2 33.91 -5.20 43.74
N VAL A 3 33.01 -6.14 43.56
CA VAL A 3 33.27 -7.37 42.80
C VAL A 3 33.23 -7.03 41.32
N ILE A 4 34.40 -6.89 40.71
CA ILE A 4 34.59 -6.85 39.26
C ILE A 4 34.23 -8.24 38.72
N LYS A 5 33.00 -8.41 38.22
CA LYS A 5 32.65 -9.56 37.37
C LYS A 5 33.38 -9.42 36.03
N SER A 6 34.32 -10.29 35.76
CA SER A 6 34.95 -10.46 34.46
C SER A 6 33.88 -10.64 33.39
N LYS A 7 33.78 -9.69 32.44
CA LYS A 7 33.04 -9.88 31.20
C LYS A 7 33.80 -10.91 30.37
N THR A 8 33.37 -12.14 30.43
CA THR A 8 33.65 -13.09 29.36
C THR A 8 33.07 -12.49 28.07
N HIS A 9 33.90 -12.23 27.09
CA HIS A 9 33.48 -11.88 25.73
C HIS A 9 32.75 -13.11 25.15
N SER A 10 31.45 -13.22 25.47
CA SER A 10 30.55 -14.07 24.68
C SER A 10 30.37 -13.38 23.33
N LEU A 11 30.61 -14.14 22.26
CA LEU A 11 30.21 -13.72 20.91
C LEU A 11 28.79 -13.12 20.96
N PRO A 12 28.51 -12.04 20.23
CA PRO A 12 27.17 -11.42 20.25
C PRO A 12 26.17 -12.51 19.86
N THR A 13 25.27 -12.82 20.79
CA THR A 13 24.16 -13.75 20.53
C THR A 13 23.33 -13.16 19.38
N VAL A 14 23.32 -13.84 18.25
CA VAL A 14 22.51 -13.41 17.09
C VAL A 14 21.04 -13.59 17.48
N HIS A 15 20.34 -12.48 17.68
CA HIS A 15 18.91 -12.48 17.95
C HIS A 15 18.15 -12.69 16.63
N VAL A 16 17.85 -13.93 16.27
CA VAL A 16 17.23 -14.32 14.99
C VAL A 16 15.94 -13.54 14.70
N SER A 17 15.08 -13.33 15.70
CA SER A 17 13.85 -12.53 15.53
C SER A 17 14.14 -11.09 15.11
N SER A 18 15.20 -10.47 15.66
CA SER A 18 15.61 -9.12 15.27
C SER A 18 16.12 -9.09 13.84
N LEU A 19 16.95 -10.07 13.47
CA LEU A 19 17.49 -10.18 12.11
C LEU A 19 16.36 -10.37 11.09
N LEU A 20 15.42 -11.30 11.34
CA LEU A 20 14.31 -11.57 10.43
C LEU A 20 13.39 -10.36 10.27
N PHE A 21 13.07 -9.64 11.36
CA PHE A 21 12.30 -8.40 11.27
C PHE A 21 13.03 -7.33 10.45
N ILE A 22 14.30 -7.08 10.75
CA ILE A 22 15.10 -6.07 10.05
C ILE A 22 15.22 -6.42 8.56
N CYS A 23 15.55 -7.66 8.22
CA CYS A 23 15.62 -8.12 6.83
C CYS A 23 14.27 -8.00 6.10
N ALA A 24 13.14 -8.24 6.78
CA ALA A 24 11.81 -8.09 6.20
C ALA A 24 11.41 -6.61 5.97
N LEU A 25 11.91 -5.70 6.81
CA LEU A 25 11.57 -4.28 6.71
C LEU A 25 12.14 -3.62 5.44
N PHE A 26 13.34 -4.02 4.98
CA PHE A 26 13.95 -3.43 3.79
C PHE A 26 13.14 -3.64 2.51
N PRO A 27 12.76 -4.87 2.09
CA PRO A 27 11.89 -5.04 0.93
C PRO A 27 10.50 -4.41 1.15
N ALA A 28 9.98 -4.40 2.38
CA ALA A 28 8.71 -3.72 2.68
C ALA A 28 8.76 -2.21 2.43
N LEU A 29 9.92 -1.55 2.62
CA LEU A 29 10.13 -0.14 2.28
C LEU A 29 10.17 0.12 0.77
N LEU A 30 10.63 -0.87 -0.01
CA LEU A 30 10.76 -0.77 -1.46
C LEU A 30 9.48 -1.19 -2.20
N PHE A 31 8.55 -1.85 -1.51
CA PHE A 31 7.30 -2.30 -2.10
C PHE A 31 6.34 -1.13 -2.35
N LYS A 32 5.94 -0.95 -3.62
CA LYS A 32 5.04 0.12 -4.09
C LYS A 32 3.80 -0.40 -4.83
N GLY A 33 3.49 -1.69 -4.68
CA GLY A 33 2.37 -2.33 -5.35
C GLY A 33 2.79 -3.19 -6.55
N PRO A 34 3.33 -2.65 -7.65
CA PRO A 34 3.68 -3.47 -8.82
C PRO A 34 4.83 -4.46 -8.57
N GLN A 35 5.77 -4.12 -7.70
CA GLN A 35 6.96 -4.95 -7.40
C GLN A 35 6.59 -6.05 -6.37
N ILE A 36 5.79 -7.00 -6.80
CA ILE A 36 5.28 -8.11 -5.96
C ILE A 36 6.41 -8.95 -5.36
N GLU A 37 7.59 -8.98 -5.96
CA GLU A 37 8.78 -9.67 -5.44
C GLU A 37 9.17 -9.15 -4.06
N PHE A 38 9.16 -7.84 -3.84
CA PHE A 38 9.49 -7.25 -2.54
C PHE A 38 8.46 -7.63 -1.48
N PHE A 39 7.17 -7.68 -1.86
CA PHE A 39 6.12 -8.17 -0.98
C PHE A 39 6.34 -9.65 -0.64
N ALA A 40 6.59 -10.49 -1.63
CA ALA A 40 6.81 -11.92 -1.46
C ALA A 40 8.01 -12.20 -0.52
N VAL A 41 9.15 -11.54 -0.74
CA VAL A 41 10.33 -11.66 0.13
C VAL A 41 10.01 -11.23 1.57
N THR A 42 9.28 -10.10 1.74
CA THR A 42 8.84 -9.65 3.07
C THR A 42 8.02 -10.72 3.78
N GLN A 43 7.02 -11.28 3.10
CA GLN A 43 6.11 -12.27 3.69
C GLN A 43 6.84 -13.59 4.00
N ILE A 44 7.76 -14.04 3.14
CA ILE A 44 8.60 -15.21 3.41
C ILE A 44 9.39 -15.02 4.71
N LEU A 45 10.02 -13.87 4.91
CA LEU A 45 10.78 -13.57 6.12
C LEU A 45 9.88 -13.51 7.37
N LEU A 46 8.65 -12.98 7.25
CA LEU A 46 7.66 -13.02 8.34
C LEU A 46 7.20 -14.44 8.66
N VAL A 47 7.00 -15.30 7.66
CA VAL A 47 6.69 -16.73 7.83
C VAL A 47 7.86 -17.46 8.50
N MET A 48 9.09 -17.17 8.10
CA MET A 48 10.29 -17.71 8.77
C MET A 48 10.37 -17.26 10.24
N TRP A 49 10.03 -16.00 10.54
CA TRP A 49 9.98 -15.53 11.92
C TRP A 49 8.88 -16.24 12.71
N LEU A 50 7.71 -16.46 12.14
CA LEU A 50 6.65 -17.24 12.76
C LEU A 50 7.13 -18.67 13.08
N GLY A 51 7.78 -19.33 12.12
CA GLY A 51 8.37 -20.65 12.32
C GLY A 51 9.38 -20.67 13.46
N TRP A 52 10.28 -19.70 13.50
CA TRP A 52 11.27 -19.56 14.56
C TRP A 52 10.62 -19.42 15.95
N VAL A 53 9.64 -18.53 16.11
CA VAL A 53 8.94 -18.30 17.38
C VAL A 53 8.19 -19.55 17.83
N VAL A 54 7.49 -20.23 16.92
CA VAL A 54 6.72 -21.44 17.22
C VAL A 54 7.65 -22.59 17.61
N LEU A 55 8.76 -22.79 16.90
CA LEU A 55 9.75 -23.83 17.20
C LEU A 55 10.45 -23.59 18.55
N GLN A 56 10.82 -22.34 18.86
CA GLN A 56 11.36 -21.99 20.19
C GLN A 56 10.38 -22.28 21.33
N SER A 57 9.07 -22.20 21.07
CA SER A 57 8.04 -22.46 22.06
C SER A 57 7.77 -23.95 22.33
N HIS A 58 8.47 -24.85 21.64
CA HIS A 58 8.21 -26.31 21.65
C HIS A 58 8.10 -26.91 23.05
N GLY A 59 9.03 -26.57 23.95
CA GLY A 59 9.05 -27.08 25.34
C GLY A 59 8.20 -26.24 26.31
N SER A 60 8.21 -24.93 26.16
CA SER A 60 7.59 -23.95 27.09
C SER A 60 6.13 -23.65 26.81
N GLY A 61 5.69 -23.81 25.55
CA GLY A 61 4.39 -23.37 25.04
C GLY A 61 4.35 -21.87 24.76
N LEU A 62 3.42 -21.45 23.88
CA LEU A 62 3.16 -20.06 23.54
C LEU A 62 2.36 -19.38 24.66
N SER A 63 2.84 -18.23 25.11
CA SER A 63 2.16 -17.40 26.11
C SER A 63 1.33 -16.33 25.43
N VAL A 64 0.01 -16.54 25.35
CA VAL A 64 -0.94 -15.65 24.70
C VAL A 64 -1.60 -14.76 25.77
N PRO A 65 -1.43 -13.44 25.73
CA PRO A 65 -2.03 -12.53 26.69
C PRO A 65 -3.55 -12.40 26.48
N LYS A 66 -4.31 -12.42 27.57
CA LYS A 66 -5.78 -12.25 27.57
C LYS A 66 -6.15 -10.77 27.69
N THR A 67 -6.05 -10.05 26.58
CA THR A 67 -6.38 -8.61 26.52
C THR A 67 -7.39 -8.30 25.44
N ALA A 68 -8.17 -7.23 25.63
CA ALA A 68 -9.12 -6.76 24.62
C ALA A 68 -8.41 -6.38 23.31
N LEU A 69 -7.23 -5.73 23.38
CA LEU A 69 -6.47 -5.34 22.19
C LEU A 69 -6.04 -6.55 21.35
N ALA A 70 -5.47 -7.58 22.00
CA ALA A 70 -5.06 -8.82 21.32
C ALA A 70 -6.27 -9.55 20.69
N LEU A 71 -7.41 -9.57 21.40
CA LEU A 71 -8.64 -10.15 20.89
C LEU A 71 -9.19 -9.38 19.69
N CYS A 72 -9.31 -8.06 19.78
CA CYS A 72 -9.82 -7.22 18.68
C CYS A 72 -8.95 -7.33 17.43
N LEU A 73 -7.61 -7.31 17.56
CA LEU A 73 -6.69 -7.53 16.44
C LEU A 73 -6.89 -8.89 15.79
N THR A 74 -7.05 -9.94 16.60
CA THR A 74 -7.29 -11.31 16.09
C THR A 74 -8.62 -11.40 15.37
N LEU A 75 -9.69 -10.84 15.95
CA LEU A 75 -11.01 -10.82 15.32
C LEU A 75 -11.03 -10.01 14.03
N PHE A 76 -10.33 -8.88 14.00
CA PHE A 76 -10.16 -8.08 12.79
C PHE A 76 -9.48 -8.91 11.68
N TRP A 77 -8.36 -9.57 11.99
CA TRP A 77 -7.65 -10.40 11.03
C TRP A 77 -8.48 -11.61 10.54
N LEU A 78 -9.19 -12.27 11.46
CA LEU A 78 -10.12 -13.34 11.11
C LEU A 78 -11.25 -12.85 10.21
N TRP A 79 -11.78 -11.64 10.44
CA TRP A 79 -12.79 -11.05 9.57
C TRP A 79 -12.25 -10.77 8.17
N LEU A 80 -11.01 -10.25 8.07
CA LEU A 80 -10.35 -10.09 6.77
C LEU A 80 -10.23 -11.44 6.04
N ALA A 81 -9.89 -12.53 6.75
CA ALA A 81 -9.84 -13.87 6.17
C ALA A 81 -11.24 -14.37 5.71
N ILE A 82 -12.26 -14.16 6.53
CA ILE A 82 -13.64 -14.53 6.19
C ILE A 82 -14.11 -13.75 4.95
N SER A 83 -13.75 -12.46 4.84
CA SER A 83 -14.14 -11.62 3.71
C SER A 83 -13.60 -12.10 2.34
N LEU A 84 -12.59 -12.97 2.32
CA LEU A 84 -12.09 -13.59 1.10
C LEU A 84 -13.14 -14.48 0.41
N SER A 85 -14.07 -15.05 1.18
CA SER A 85 -15.07 -16.02 0.67
C SER A 85 -16.11 -15.42 -0.27
N TRP A 86 -16.31 -14.10 -0.23
CA TRP A 86 -17.24 -13.38 -1.13
C TRP A 86 -16.56 -12.34 -2.00
N SER A 87 -15.24 -12.33 -2.03
CA SER A 87 -14.49 -11.40 -2.85
C SER A 87 -14.79 -11.58 -4.33
N LEU A 88 -14.98 -10.47 -5.05
CA LEU A 88 -15.21 -10.45 -6.50
C LEU A 88 -13.93 -10.78 -7.31
N ALA A 89 -12.74 -10.69 -6.68
CA ALA A 89 -11.46 -11.14 -7.24
C ALA A 89 -10.57 -11.71 -6.11
N PRO A 90 -10.76 -13.00 -5.74
CA PRO A 90 -10.13 -13.61 -4.57
C PRO A 90 -8.60 -13.56 -4.58
N SER A 91 -7.95 -13.69 -5.74
CA SER A 91 -6.49 -13.63 -5.89
C SER A 91 -5.91 -12.30 -5.39
N ILE A 92 -6.56 -11.19 -5.73
CA ILE A 92 -6.17 -9.84 -5.28
C ILE A 92 -6.43 -9.70 -3.78
N SER A 93 -7.57 -10.19 -3.31
CA SER A 93 -7.93 -10.09 -1.89
C SER A 93 -7.01 -10.91 -0.99
N VAL A 94 -6.50 -12.06 -1.43
CA VAL A 94 -5.51 -12.85 -0.68
C VAL A 94 -4.21 -12.08 -0.51
N ILE A 95 -3.72 -11.39 -1.54
CA ILE A 95 -2.52 -10.54 -1.43
C ILE A 95 -2.77 -9.43 -0.41
N ASN A 96 -3.90 -8.74 -0.50
CA ASN A 96 -4.25 -7.65 0.41
C ASN A 96 -4.53 -8.14 1.84
N PHE A 97 -5.03 -9.35 2.03
CA PHE A 97 -5.17 -9.98 3.35
C PHE A 97 -3.81 -10.09 4.06
N TRP A 98 -2.77 -10.55 3.38
CA TRP A 98 -1.43 -10.62 3.94
C TRP A 98 -0.80 -9.23 4.07
N TRP A 99 -1.11 -8.32 3.18
CA TRP A 99 -0.59 -6.96 3.19
C TRP A 99 -1.11 -6.20 4.42
N VAL A 100 -2.43 -5.98 4.53
CA VAL A 100 -3.07 -5.32 5.68
C VAL A 100 -2.86 -6.14 6.96
N GLY A 101 -2.92 -7.46 6.84
CA GLY A 101 -2.69 -8.41 7.92
C GLY A 101 -1.28 -8.38 8.50
N SER A 102 -0.28 -7.81 7.81
CA SER A 102 1.08 -7.68 8.31
C SER A 102 1.18 -6.89 9.63
N LEU A 103 0.28 -5.93 9.86
CA LEU A 103 0.14 -5.26 11.15
C LEU A 103 -0.13 -6.25 12.28
N VAL A 104 -1.14 -7.10 12.10
CA VAL A 104 -1.56 -8.08 13.11
C VAL A 104 -0.53 -9.20 13.25
N LEU A 105 0.03 -9.65 12.13
CA LEU A 105 1.08 -10.68 12.12
C LEU A 105 2.32 -10.21 12.89
N VAL A 106 2.83 -9.01 12.63
CA VAL A 106 4.01 -8.47 13.33
C VAL A 106 3.70 -8.20 14.81
N PHE A 107 2.50 -7.71 15.15
CA PHE A 107 2.06 -7.61 16.54
C PHE A 107 2.15 -8.95 17.28
N TRP A 108 1.65 -10.04 16.68
CA TRP A 108 1.71 -11.36 17.28
C TRP A 108 3.12 -11.93 17.31
N LEU A 109 3.89 -11.78 16.25
CA LEU A 109 5.29 -12.21 16.21
C LEU A 109 6.10 -11.54 17.31
N TYR A 110 5.95 -10.22 17.49
CA TYR A 110 6.57 -9.50 18.60
C TYR A 110 6.09 -10.02 19.96
N THR A 111 4.77 -10.15 20.14
CA THR A 111 4.16 -10.56 21.41
C THR A 111 4.57 -11.97 21.85
N LEU A 112 4.76 -12.87 20.90
CA LEU A 112 5.12 -14.26 21.14
C LEU A 112 6.63 -14.51 21.20
N THR A 113 7.47 -13.58 20.72
CA THR A 113 8.94 -13.68 20.78
C THR A 113 9.40 -13.67 22.24
N PRO A 114 10.27 -14.62 22.69
CA PRO A 114 10.80 -14.63 24.05
C PRO A 114 11.61 -13.38 24.40
N ASP A 115 12.60 -13.01 23.57
CA ASP A 115 13.54 -11.91 23.79
C ASP A 115 13.02 -10.59 23.23
N ARG A 116 11.80 -10.19 23.62
CA ARG A 116 11.11 -8.99 23.12
C ARG A 116 11.87 -7.69 23.38
N ASP A 117 12.58 -7.59 24.50
CA ASP A 117 13.32 -6.37 24.84
C ASP A 117 14.55 -6.20 23.93
N ALA A 118 15.27 -7.29 23.60
CA ALA A 118 16.36 -7.25 22.64
C ALA A 118 15.84 -6.95 21.22
N LEU A 119 14.76 -7.61 20.81
CA LEU A 119 14.09 -7.33 19.53
C LEU A 119 13.71 -5.84 19.42
N TRP A 120 13.08 -5.28 20.47
CA TRP A 120 12.70 -3.87 20.50
C TRP A 120 13.91 -2.95 20.36
N SER A 121 14.98 -3.18 21.15
CA SER A 121 16.16 -2.31 21.11
C SER A 121 16.84 -2.29 19.74
N HIS A 122 16.99 -3.45 19.09
CA HIS A 122 17.59 -3.54 17.75
C HIS A 122 16.68 -2.91 16.69
N ALA A 123 15.38 -3.25 16.71
CA ALA A 123 14.43 -2.73 15.75
C ALA A 123 14.26 -1.21 15.88
N ALA A 124 14.12 -0.67 17.09
CA ALA A 124 13.99 0.76 17.32
C ALA A 124 15.22 1.54 16.85
N ALA A 125 16.43 1.01 17.07
CA ALA A 125 17.68 1.62 16.59
C ALA A 125 17.70 1.67 15.05
N ILE A 126 17.38 0.57 14.37
CA ILE A 126 17.34 0.50 12.90
C ILE A 126 16.23 1.40 12.33
N ILE A 127 15.04 1.39 12.92
CA ILE A 127 13.93 2.26 12.49
C ILE A 127 14.31 3.74 12.63
N LEU A 128 15.01 4.12 13.70
CA LEU A 128 15.50 5.50 13.88
C LEU A 128 16.53 5.86 12.80
N VAL A 129 17.50 4.98 12.52
CA VAL A 129 18.51 5.19 11.46
C VAL A 129 17.83 5.31 10.09
N LEU A 130 16.89 4.41 9.77
CA LEU A 130 16.10 4.50 8.54
C LEU A 130 15.30 5.80 8.49
N GLY A 131 14.70 6.23 9.60
CA GLY A 131 14.01 7.51 9.70
C GLY A 131 14.92 8.69 9.33
N ILE A 132 16.16 8.71 9.84
CA ILE A 132 17.15 9.75 9.51
C ILE A 132 17.52 9.69 8.02
N VAL A 133 17.85 8.51 7.49
CA VAL A 133 18.23 8.35 6.09
C VAL A 133 17.10 8.80 5.16
N LEU A 134 15.86 8.36 5.42
CA LEU A 134 14.71 8.73 4.61
C LEU A 134 14.36 10.22 4.75
N ALA A 135 14.53 10.81 5.93
CA ALA A 135 14.37 12.25 6.14
C ALA A 135 15.37 13.03 5.29
N LEU A 136 16.67 12.67 5.35
CA LEU A 136 17.72 13.33 4.56
C LEU A 136 17.48 13.16 3.05
N MET A 137 17.02 11.99 2.60
CA MET A 137 16.63 11.79 1.20
C MET A 137 15.47 12.72 0.79
N GLY A 138 14.45 12.87 1.63
CA GLY A 138 13.33 13.77 1.38
C GLY A 138 13.76 15.23 1.31
N ILE A 139 14.65 15.67 2.23
CA ILE A 139 15.23 17.00 2.23
C ILE A 139 16.04 17.24 0.95
N TYR A 140 16.88 16.27 0.57
CA TYR A 140 17.66 16.34 -0.68
C TYR A 140 16.77 16.44 -1.93
N GLN A 141 15.68 15.68 -1.98
CA GLN A 141 14.71 15.75 -3.08
C GLN A 141 14.13 17.15 -3.26
N VAL A 142 13.82 17.84 -2.14
CA VAL A 142 13.26 19.20 -2.22
C VAL A 142 14.32 20.24 -2.53
N LEU A 143 15.42 20.26 -1.78
CA LEU A 143 16.41 21.36 -1.84
C LEU A 143 17.34 21.27 -3.05
N VAL A 144 17.60 20.08 -3.58
CA VAL A 144 18.58 19.87 -4.66
C VAL A 144 17.92 19.42 -5.96
N LEU A 145 16.90 18.52 -5.86
CA LEU A 145 16.24 17.98 -7.05
C LEU A 145 14.95 18.74 -7.41
N GLU A 146 14.53 19.72 -6.61
CA GLU A 146 13.27 20.48 -6.78
C GLU A 146 12.04 19.57 -6.96
N GLN A 147 12.02 18.44 -6.24
CA GLN A 147 10.97 17.44 -6.26
C GLN A 147 10.21 17.39 -4.93
N GLN A 148 9.09 16.68 -4.91
CA GLN A 148 8.37 16.46 -3.67
C GLN A 148 9.18 15.57 -2.70
N ALA A 149 9.14 15.89 -1.39
CA ALA A 149 9.78 15.11 -0.31
C ALA A 149 9.09 13.75 -0.09
N ARG A 150 9.22 12.82 -1.00
CA ARG A 150 8.61 11.47 -0.92
C ARG A 150 9.59 10.36 -0.53
N SER A 151 10.90 10.63 -0.58
CA SER A 151 11.95 9.64 -0.33
C SER A 151 11.74 8.38 -1.21
N VAL A 152 11.69 7.18 -0.61
CA VAL A 152 11.40 5.92 -1.33
C VAL A 152 9.91 5.67 -1.53
N PHE A 153 9.02 6.44 -0.91
CA PHE A 153 7.57 6.27 -1.00
C PHE A 153 7.00 6.88 -2.28
N GLU A 154 5.79 6.46 -2.66
CA GLU A 154 5.11 7.03 -3.82
C GLU A 154 4.60 8.45 -3.56
N THR A 155 4.19 8.73 -2.31
CA THR A 155 3.64 10.03 -1.95
C THR A 155 4.40 10.66 -0.79
N ARG A 156 4.42 12.00 -0.77
CA ARG A 156 4.95 12.78 0.35
C ARG A 156 4.16 12.57 1.64
N ASN A 157 2.85 12.28 1.53
CA ASN A 157 2.00 12.03 2.69
C ASN A 157 2.43 10.75 3.42
N THR A 158 2.68 9.68 2.67
CA THR A 158 3.17 8.40 3.20
C THR A 158 4.54 8.55 3.85
N HIS A 159 5.44 9.33 3.23
CA HIS A 159 6.74 9.65 3.82
C HIS A 159 6.57 10.35 5.17
N ALA A 160 5.71 11.37 5.24
CA ALA A 160 5.43 12.09 6.49
C ALA A 160 4.79 11.19 7.56
N ALA A 161 3.89 10.25 7.19
CA ALA A 161 3.30 9.28 8.12
C ALA A 161 4.37 8.36 8.73
N PHE A 162 5.28 7.86 7.90
CA PHE A 162 6.42 7.07 8.35
C PHE A 162 7.29 7.86 9.34
N LEU A 163 7.64 9.10 9.01
CA LEU A 163 8.46 9.95 9.88
C LEU A 163 7.74 10.29 11.20
N ASN A 164 6.43 10.52 11.19
CA ASN A 164 5.64 10.72 12.41
C ASN A 164 5.70 9.50 13.35
N LEU A 165 5.59 8.28 12.77
CA LEU A 165 5.67 7.03 13.52
C LEU A 165 7.04 6.83 14.17
N VAL A 166 8.12 7.41 13.60
CA VAL A 166 9.47 7.39 14.16
C VAL A 166 9.68 8.54 15.16
N ALA A 167 9.30 9.76 14.79
CA ALA A 167 9.62 10.97 15.55
C ALA A 167 8.91 11.02 16.92
N LEU A 168 7.67 10.54 17.02
CA LEU A 168 6.91 10.62 18.29
C LEU A 168 7.45 9.70 19.38
N PRO A 169 7.75 8.41 19.16
CA PRO A 169 8.47 7.58 20.13
C PRO A 169 9.88 8.12 20.44
N ALA A 170 10.60 8.64 19.44
CA ALA A 170 11.91 9.25 19.64
C ALA A 170 11.82 10.51 20.52
N SER A 171 10.76 11.32 20.37
CA SER A 171 10.49 12.48 21.23
C SER A 171 10.26 12.08 22.69
N ALA A 172 9.51 11.00 22.92
CA ALA A 172 9.34 10.47 24.27
C ALA A 172 10.68 10.00 24.86
N TYR A 173 11.52 9.33 24.07
CA TYR A 173 12.85 8.91 24.52
C TYR A 173 13.78 10.10 24.77
N PHE A 174 13.72 11.16 23.95
CA PHE A 174 14.42 12.41 24.20
C PHE A 174 14.05 13.01 25.56
N LEU A 175 12.76 13.05 25.89
CA LEU A 175 12.27 13.56 27.16
C LEU A 175 12.75 12.70 28.35
N LEU A 176 12.89 11.38 28.16
CA LEU A 176 13.48 10.48 29.16
C LEU A 176 14.97 10.79 29.40
N LEU A 177 15.74 10.99 28.33
CA LEU A 177 17.16 11.37 28.45
C LEU A 177 17.35 12.72 29.12
N MET A 178 16.48 13.70 28.84
CA MET A 178 16.49 15.00 29.49
C MET A 178 16.12 14.93 30.99
N ALA A 179 15.38 13.90 31.40
CA ALA A 179 15.00 13.64 32.78
C ALA A 179 16.09 12.89 33.58
N ASP A 180 16.93 12.14 32.89
CA ASP A 180 17.97 11.29 33.48
C ASP A 180 19.25 12.12 33.75
N LYS A 181 19.52 12.39 35.06
CA LYS A 181 20.72 13.11 35.48
C LYS A 181 22.02 12.33 35.26
N GLY A 182 21.94 11.01 35.09
CA GLY A 182 23.07 10.12 34.87
C GLY A 182 23.40 9.97 33.37
N ALA A 183 22.52 10.37 32.49
CA ALA A 183 22.78 10.29 31.05
C ALA A 183 23.93 11.24 30.63
N PRO A 184 24.88 10.76 29.81
CA PRO A 184 25.91 11.61 29.24
C PRO A 184 25.28 12.79 28.47
N ARG A 185 25.72 14.01 28.75
CA ARG A 185 25.11 15.26 28.21
C ARG A 185 25.03 15.30 26.68
N HIS A 186 25.91 14.59 25.97
CA HIS A 186 25.91 14.56 24.51
C HIS A 186 24.75 13.71 23.93
N PHE A 187 24.19 12.73 24.64
CA PHE A 187 23.09 11.89 24.12
C PHE A 187 21.80 12.70 23.86
N PRO A 188 21.26 13.48 24.82
CA PRO A 188 20.10 14.31 24.54
C PRO A 188 20.38 15.36 23.45
N GLY A 189 21.62 15.89 23.36
CA GLY A 189 22.02 16.80 22.28
C GLY A 189 21.95 16.16 20.91
N LEU A 190 22.54 14.96 20.76
CA LEU A 190 22.52 14.21 19.50
C LEU A 190 21.08 13.86 19.08
N LEU A 191 20.28 13.33 20.00
CA LEU A 191 18.87 13.00 19.70
C LEU A 191 18.05 14.26 19.39
N GLY A 192 18.37 15.40 19.99
CA GLY A 192 17.77 16.69 19.64
C GLY A 192 18.04 17.10 18.19
N VAL A 193 19.27 16.91 17.70
CA VAL A 193 19.60 17.13 16.29
C VAL A 193 18.82 16.17 15.39
N VAL A 194 18.72 14.90 15.75
CA VAL A 194 17.96 13.91 15.00
C VAL A 194 16.48 14.32 14.92
N LEU A 195 15.89 14.74 16.04
CA LEU A 195 14.49 15.19 16.07
C LEU A 195 14.27 16.44 15.21
N TYR A 196 15.22 17.39 15.24
CA TYR A 196 15.15 18.54 14.35
C TYR A 196 15.12 18.12 12.88
N ILE A 197 16.00 17.20 12.45
CA ILE A 197 16.04 16.68 11.07
C ILE A 197 14.71 15.99 10.71
N LEU A 198 14.18 15.17 11.62
CA LEU A 198 12.91 14.48 11.38
C LEU A 198 11.74 15.47 11.25
N PHE A 199 11.63 16.46 12.16
CA PHE A 199 10.57 17.48 12.08
C PHE A 199 10.72 18.35 10.83
N PHE A 200 11.94 18.77 10.51
CA PHE A 200 12.22 19.54 9.29
C PHE A 200 11.79 18.76 8.04
N ALA A 201 12.15 17.48 7.94
CA ALA A 201 11.73 16.64 6.84
C ALA A 201 10.20 16.45 6.78
N ILE A 202 9.52 16.27 7.94
CA ILE A 202 8.05 16.17 7.98
C ILE A 202 7.42 17.45 7.41
N PHE A 203 7.87 18.62 7.83
CA PHE A 203 7.33 19.90 7.34
C PHE A 203 7.66 20.13 5.86
N MET A 204 8.87 19.75 5.40
CA MET A 204 9.24 19.79 3.98
C MET A 204 8.37 18.93 3.07
N THR A 205 7.67 17.92 3.61
CA THR A 205 6.67 17.18 2.83
C THR A 205 5.47 18.04 2.44
N ALA A 206 5.23 19.16 3.11
CA ALA A 206 4.02 20.00 3.02
C ALA A 206 2.71 19.17 3.12
N SER A 207 2.74 18.08 3.88
CA SER A 207 1.57 17.20 4.13
C SER A 207 0.72 17.75 5.27
N ARG A 208 -0.40 18.37 4.93
CA ARG A 208 -1.33 18.97 5.92
C ARG A 208 -1.83 17.94 6.95
N GLY A 209 -2.24 16.76 6.48
CA GLY A 209 -2.74 15.70 7.35
C GLY A 209 -1.70 15.18 8.32
N ALA A 210 -0.46 14.97 7.85
CA ALA A 210 0.64 14.52 8.70
C ALA A 210 1.05 15.58 9.72
N THR A 211 1.10 16.85 9.31
CA THR A 211 1.43 17.97 10.20
C THR A 211 0.39 18.11 11.31
N LEU A 212 -0.91 18.06 10.96
CA LEU A 212 -1.99 18.10 11.95
C LEU A 212 -1.92 16.91 12.93
N SER A 213 -1.67 15.70 12.40
CA SER A 213 -1.52 14.49 13.21
C SER A 213 -0.30 14.56 14.13
N LEU A 214 0.83 15.15 13.67
CA LEU A 214 2.01 15.41 14.51
C LEU A 214 1.66 16.34 15.68
N PHE A 215 1.05 17.50 15.40
CA PHE A 215 0.69 18.47 16.43
C PHE A 215 -0.28 17.88 17.45
N LEU A 216 -1.33 17.20 16.99
CA LEU A 216 -2.30 16.54 17.87
C LEU A 216 -1.61 15.50 18.77
N SER A 217 -0.81 14.60 18.19
CA SER A 217 -0.14 13.54 18.92
C SER A 217 0.94 14.08 19.86
N MET A 218 1.67 15.13 19.47
CA MET A 218 2.62 15.82 20.33
C MET A 218 1.92 16.48 21.52
N SER A 219 0.77 17.12 21.30
CA SER A 219 -0.04 17.71 22.36
C SER A 219 -0.52 16.66 23.35
N VAL A 220 -0.94 15.47 22.88
CA VAL A 220 -1.31 14.34 23.74
C VAL A 220 -0.09 13.82 24.52
N LEU A 221 1.07 13.68 23.87
CA LEU A 221 2.31 13.27 24.54
C LEU A 221 2.67 14.22 25.69
N VAL A 222 2.66 15.51 25.42
CA VAL A 222 2.95 16.54 26.43
C VAL A 222 1.90 16.53 27.54
N ALA A 223 0.62 16.56 27.22
CA ALA A 223 -0.47 16.61 28.18
C ALA A 223 -0.48 15.44 29.18
N LEU A 224 -0.32 14.20 28.65
CA LEU A 224 -0.32 12.98 29.48
C LEU A 224 0.96 12.79 30.28
N SER A 225 2.08 13.40 29.84
CA SER A 225 3.39 13.21 30.45
C SER A 225 3.86 14.44 31.27
N MET A 226 3.22 15.60 31.16
CA MET A 226 3.70 16.90 31.62
C MET A 226 4.06 16.92 33.13
N ARG A 227 3.30 16.20 33.98
CA ARG A 227 3.56 16.11 35.43
C ARG A 227 4.86 15.35 35.77
N TYR A 228 5.37 14.56 34.82
CA TYR A 228 6.51 13.65 35.02
C TYR A 228 7.75 14.11 34.24
N LEU A 229 7.60 15.10 33.35
CA LEU A 229 8.64 15.60 32.48
C LEU A 229 9.40 16.78 33.05
N PRO A 230 10.69 16.91 32.76
CA PRO A 230 11.43 18.14 33.06
C PRO A 230 10.88 19.26 32.17
N LYS A 231 10.41 20.36 32.75
CA LYS A 231 9.89 21.51 31.97
C LYS A 231 10.86 21.97 30.88
N ARG A 232 12.18 21.94 31.16
CA ARG A 232 13.24 22.27 30.21
C ARG A 232 13.21 21.35 28.99
N GLY A 233 13.04 20.04 29.20
CA GLY A 233 12.98 19.06 28.08
C GLY A 233 11.77 19.31 27.17
N VAL A 234 10.61 19.60 27.73
CA VAL A 234 9.41 19.94 26.94
C VAL A 234 9.63 21.22 26.15
N VAL A 235 10.16 22.28 26.81
CA VAL A 235 10.44 23.56 26.13
C VAL A 235 11.44 23.34 24.96
N VAL A 236 12.53 22.62 25.18
CA VAL A 236 13.51 22.32 24.13
C VAL A 236 12.88 21.56 22.98
N LEU A 237 12.07 20.54 23.27
CA LEU A 237 11.38 19.76 22.23
C LEU A 237 10.44 20.62 21.39
N LEU A 238 9.65 21.48 22.03
CA LEU A 238 8.75 22.41 21.32
C LEU A 238 9.52 23.46 20.51
N LEU A 239 10.64 23.95 21.05
CA LEU A 239 11.53 24.88 20.32
C LEU A 239 12.18 24.21 19.10
N LEU A 240 12.61 22.95 19.22
CA LEU A 240 13.14 22.19 18.06
C LEU A 240 12.07 22.04 16.96
N MET A 241 10.85 21.71 17.35
CA MET A 241 9.73 21.59 16.40
C MET A 241 9.38 22.95 15.77
N ALA A 242 9.33 24.02 16.54
CA ALA A 242 9.08 25.38 16.05
C ALA A 242 10.22 25.87 15.15
N ALA A 243 11.48 25.63 15.51
CA ALA A 243 12.62 25.96 14.69
C ALA A 243 12.61 25.22 13.35
N ALA A 244 12.28 23.93 13.35
CA ALA A 244 12.15 23.13 12.15
C ALA A 244 11.02 23.66 11.24
N PHE A 245 9.88 24.02 11.81
CA PHE A 245 8.76 24.64 11.08
C PHE A 245 9.18 25.97 10.45
N LEU A 246 9.75 26.87 11.24
CA LEU A 246 10.21 28.18 10.75
C LEU A 246 11.29 28.05 9.66
N SER A 247 12.24 27.11 9.84
CA SER A 247 13.26 26.85 8.83
C SER A 247 12.66 26.37 7.49
N THR A 248 11.58 25.57 7.56
CA THR A 248 10.87 25.11 6.35
C THR A 248 10.17 26.29 5.67
N GLU A 249 9.46 27.14 6.44
CA GLU A 249 8.75 28.29 5.87
C GLU A 249 9.71 29.31 5.24
N ILE A 250 10.88 29.54 5.84
CA ILE A 250 11.90 30.44 5.30
C ILE A 250 12.52 29.88 4.01
N SER A 251 12.73 28.56 3.96
CA SER A 251 13.38 27.92 2.81
C SER A 251 12.43 27.61 1.64
N HIS A 252 11.13 27.38 1.90
CA HIS A 252 10.22 26.83 0.89
C HIS A 252 8.77 27.36 0.94
N GLY A 253 8.29 27.87 2.09
CA GLY A 253 6.98 28.54 2.25
C GLY A 253 5.70 27.75 1.96
N GLU A 254 5.80 26.54 1.39
CA GLU A 254 4.64 25.78 0.87
C GLU A 254 3.63 25.37 1.93
N LEU A 255 4.05 25.07 3.15
CA LEU A 255 3.17 24.54 4.19
C LEU A 255 2.24 25.63 4.74
N GLY A 256 2.76 26.83 4.98
CA GLY A 256 1.98 27.98 5.45
C GLY A 256 0.90 28.39 4.47
N GLU A 257 1.19 28.33 3.16
CA GLU A 257 0.21 28.60 2.10
C GLU A 257 -0.87 27.52 2.01
N ARG A 258 -0.54 26.26 2.30
CA ARG A 258 -1.44 25.10 2.17
C ARG A 258 -2.33 24.85 3.40
N LEU A 259 -1.88 25.18 4.60
CA LEU A 259 -2.66 24.94 5.82
C LEU A 259 -4.03 25.63 5.81
N PRO A 260 -4.18 26.89 5.39
CA PRO A 260 -5.49 27.55 5.29
C PRO A 260 -6.45 26.89 4.29
N GLN A 261 -5.90 26.16 3.31
CA GLN A 261 -6.69 25.50 2.26
C GLN A 261 -7.25 24.13 2.70
N LEU A 262 -7.11 23.72 3.97
CA LEU A 262 -7.67 22.46 4.49
C LEU A 262 -9.18 22.34 4.28
N ALA A 263 -9.90 23.44 4.43
CA ALA A 263 -11.35 23.49 4.23
C ALA A 263 -11.77 23.46 2.74
N GLN A 264 -10.84 23.71 1.82
CA GLN A 264 -11.08 23.80 0.37
C GLN A 264 -10.61 22.58 -0.41
N ASP A 265 -10.30 21.45 0.26
CA ASP A 265 -9.82 20.22 -0.40
C ASP A 265 -10.96 19.55 -1.19
N SER A 266 -11.29 20.14 -2.34
CA SER A 266 -12.34 19.68 -3.24
C SER A 266 -12.04 18.27 -3.80
N ALA A 267 -10.76 17.92 -4.02
CA ALA A 267 -10.38 16.64 -4.61
C ALA A 267 -10.77 15.44 -3.73
N ARG A 268 -10.44 15.47 -2.42
CA ARG A 268 -10.84 14.40 -1.50
C ARG A 268 -12.35 14.31 -1.32
N ARG A 269 -13.02 15.44 -1.25
CA ARG A 269 -14.49 15.49 -1.15
C ARG A 269 -15.14 14.77 -2.34
N VAL A 270 -14.67 15.04 -3.55
CA VAL A 270 -15.17 14.39 -4.77
C VAL A 270 -14.95 12.88 -4.73
N ILE A 271 -13.75 12.43 -4.28
CA ILE A 271 -13.44 10.99 -4.12
C ILE A 271 -14.37 10.37 -3.06
N TRP A 272 -14.59 11.02 -1.92
CA TRP A 272 -15.43 10.48 -0.85
C TRP A 272 -16.90 10.42 -1.23
N GLU A 273 -17.44 11.42 -1.92
CA GLU A 273 -18.80 11.41 -2.45
C GLU A 273 -19.01 10.24 -3.43
N SER A 274 -18.07 10.02 -4.33
CA SER A 274 -18.07 8.90 -5.26
C SER A 274 -17.92 7.55 -4.53
N SER A 275 -17.02 7.48 -3.56
CA SER A 275 -16.81 6.30 -2.71
C SER A 275 -18.03 5.95 -1.87
N TRP A 276 -18.77 6.96 -1.41
CA TRP A 276 -20.03 6.77 -0.70
C TRP A 276 -21.12 6.15 -1.59
N ASN A 277 -21.14 6.48 -2.88
CA ASN A 277 -22.05 5.85 -3.82
C ASN A 277 -21.69 4.38 -4.07
N LEU A 278 -20.40 4.05 -4.14
CA LEU A 278 -19.94 2.66 -4.19
C LEU A 278 -20.30 1.90 -2.91
N LEU A 279 -20.12 2.51 -1.72
CA LEU A 279 -20.47 1.91 -0.43
C LEU A 279 -21.93 1.50 -0.35
N LYS A 280 -22.86 2.33 -0.88
CA LYS A 280 -24.30 2.04 -0.88
C LYS A 280 -24.65 0.74 -1.62
N ALA A 281 -23.83 0.30 -2.56
CA ALA A 281 -24.07 -0.93 -3.30
C ALA A 281 -23.84 -2.20 -2.45
N SER A 282 -22.91 -2.16 -1.47
CA SER A 282 -22.61 -3.32 -0.60
C SER A 282 -22.15 -2.90 0.81
N PRO A 283 -23.02 -2.25 1.64
CA PRO A 283 -22.60 -1.65 2.90
C PRO A 283 -22.28 -2.66 4.00
N TRP A 284 -22.86 -3.87 3.94
CA TRP A 284 -22.80 -4.84 5.02
C TRP A 284 -21.62 -5.80 4.93
N GLN A 285 -21.37 -6.38 3.75
CA GLN A 285 -20.31 -7.37 3.56
C GLN A 285 -19.10 -6.82 2.79
N GLY A 286 -19.27 -5.67 2.08
CA GLY A 286 -18.23 -5.11 1.23
C GLY A 286 -18.08 -5.86 -0.11
N ILE A 287 -17.09 -5.43 -0.88
CA ILE A 287 -16.82 -5.91 -2.25
C ILE A 287 -15.66 -6.91 -2.33
N GLY A 288 -14.89 -7.06 -1.27
CA GLY A 288 -13.63 -7.79 -1.20
C GLY A 288 -12.44 -6.89 -0.91
N LEU A 289 -11.52 -7.37 -0.08
CA LEU A 289 -10.36 -6.62 0.39
C LEU A 289 -9.42 -6.28 -0.78
N GLY A 290 -8.99 -5.01 -0.88
CA GLY A 290 -8.09 -4.52 -1.91
C GLY A 290 -8.74 -4.32 -3.28
N LEU A 291 -10.07 -4.37 -3.40
CA LEU A 291 -10.77 -4.24 -4.69
C LEU A 291 -11.31 -2.83 -4.96
N PHE A 292 -11.06 -1.87 -4.08
CA PHE A 292 -11.53 -0.50 -4.27
C PHE A 292 -11.23 0.03 -5.68
N TYR A 293 -9.98 -0.07 -6.13
CA TYR A 293 -9.55 0.50 -7.41
C TYR A 293 -10.20 -0.12 -8.66
N LEU A 294 -10.74 -1.34 -8.54
CA LEU A 294 -11.47 -2.03 -9.61
C LEU A 294 -12.96 -1.74 -9.59
N ALA A 295 -13.54 -1.56 -8.40
CA ALA A 295 -14.97 -1.32 -8.24
C ALA A 295 -15.36 0.16 -8.23
N TYR A 296 -14.41 1.07 -7.94
CA TYR A 296 -14.63 2.50 -7.87
C TYR A 296 -14.89 3.20 -9.21
N PRO A 297 -14.25 2.81 -10.34
CA PRO A 297 -14.34 3.59 -11.58
C PRO A 297 -15.76 3.85 -12.11
N PRO A 298 -16.76 2.94 -12.02
CA PRO A 298 -18.13 3.22 -12.47
C PRO A 298 -18.82 4.34 -11.67
N TYR A 299 -18.40 4.57 -10.42
CA TYR A 299 -18.98 5.57 -9.52
C TYR A 299 -18.22 6.88 -9.53
N ARG A 300 -17.10 6.93 -10.25
CA ARG A 300 -16.14 8.02 -10.23
C ARG A 300 -16.70 9.27 -10.85
N ASN A 301 -16.61 10.38 -10.11
CA ASN A 301 -16.96 11.69 -10.65
C ASN A 301 -15.99 12.08 -11.78
N PRO A 302 -16.48 12.60 -12.91
CA PRO A 302 -15.62 13.03 -14.03
C PRO A 302 -14.49 13.98 -13.65
N VAL A 303 -14.70 14.90 -12.70
CA VAL A 303 -13.67 15.87 -12.25
C VAL A 303 -12.64 15.26 -11.30
N ASP A 304 -12.81 14.00 -10.87
CA ASP A 304 -11.79 13.30 -10.11
C ASP A 304 -10.60 12.95 -11.00
N ASN A 305 -9.50 13.66 -10.82
CA ASN A 305 -8.24 13.44 -11.54
C ASN A 305 -7.22 12.58 -10.79
N SER A 306 -7.61 11.96 -9.68
CA SER A 306 -6.74 11.02 -8.93
C SER A 306 -6.45 9.73 -9.72
N GLY A 307 -5.51 8.91 -9.25
CA GLY A 307 -5.29 7.57 -9.80
C GLY A 307 -6.46 6.61 -9.55
N GLY A 308 -7.34 6.90 -8.58
CA GLY A 308 -8.47 6.04 -8.23
C GLY A 308 -8.09 4.74 -7.51
N PHE A 309 -6.85 4.64 -7.02
CA PHE A 309 -6.36 3.45 -6.32
C PHE A 309 -6.87 3.35 -4.89
N PHE A 310 -7.08 4.49 -4.23
CA PHE A 310 -7.46 4.57 -2.83
C PHE A 310 -8.54 5.63 -2.59
N ALA A 311 -9.37 5.39 -1.57
CA ALA A 311 -10.38 6.36 -1.12
C ALA A 311 -9.77 7.57 -0.41
N HIS A 312 -8.46 7.57 -0.11
CA HIS A 312 -7.79 8.55 0.76
C HIS A 312 -8.48 8.73 2.11
N ASN A 313 -9.03 7.65 2.64
CA ASN A 313 -9.59 7.50 3.97
C ASN A 313 -9.66 6.00 4.26
N ASP A 314 -8.74 5.49 5.08
CA ASP A 314 -8.64 4.06 5.38
C ASP A 314 -9.91 3.48 6.00
N TYR A 315 -10.62 4.26 6.82
CA TYR A 315 -11.85 3.80 7.48
C TYR A 315 -12.98 3.58 6.47
N LEU A 316 -13.14 4.53 5.55
CA LEU A 316 -14.12 4.43 4.46
C LEU A 316 -13.75 3.27 3.52
N GLN A 317 -12.46 3.11 3.19
CA GLN A 317 -11.99 2.06 2.29
C GLN A 317 -12.18 0.68 2.91
N ILE A 318 -11.80 0.47 4.17
CA ILE A 318 -12.05 -0.80 4.89
C ILE A 318 -13.56 -1.10 4.95
N TRP A 319 -14.40 -0.08 5.15
CA TRP A 319 -15.85 -0.29 5.11
C TRP A 319 -16.32 -0.76 3.72
N ILE A 320 -15.90 -0.10 2.66
CA ILE A 320 -16.24 -0.48 1.28
C ILE A 320 -15.77 -1.90 0.97
N GLU A 321 -14.54 -2.24 1.36
CA GLU A 321 -13.91 -3.50 0.99
C GLU A 321 -14.36 -4.69 1.85
N THR A 322 -14.57 -4.48 3.15
CA THR A 322 -14.84 -5.57 4.11
C THR A 322 -16.17 -5.44 4.83
N GLY A 323 -16.98 -4.45 4.46
CA GLY A 323 -18.29 -4.17 5.04
C GLY A 323 -18.23 -3.54 6.43
N LEU A 324 -19.42 -3.24 6.97
CA LEU A 324 -19.57 -2.62 8.28
C LEU A 324 -18.87 -3.39 9.41
N PRO A 325 -18.89 -4.73 9.47
CA PRO A 325 -18.19 -5.44 10.54
C PRO A 325 -16.68 -5.23 10.53
N GLY A 326 -16.05 -5.12 9.32
CA GLY A 326 -14.62 -4.82 9.21
C GLY A 326 -14.27 -3.45 9.78
N LEU A 327 -15.07 -2.42 9.45
CA LEU A 327 -14.92 -1.08 10.04
C LEU A 327 -15.09 -1.12 11.57
N LEU A 328 -16.15 -1.77 12.08
CA LEU A 328 -16.40 -1.83 13.52
C LEU A 328 -15.26 -2.55 14.27
N LEU A 329 -14.69 -3.60 13.71
CA LEU A 329 -13.55 -4.31 14.29
C LEU A 329 -12.28 -3.44 14.26
N LEU A 330 -12.03 -2.70 13.19
CA LEU A 330 -10.91 -1.74 13.14
C LEU A 330 -11.08 -0.65 14.21
N LEU A 331 -12.27 -0.08 14.35
CA LEU A 331 -12.57 0.90 15.41
C LEU A 331 -12.44 0.28 16.82
N ALA A 332 -12.84 -0.99 16.98
CA ALA A 332 -12.66 -1.72 18.24
C ALA A 332 -11.16 -1.88 18.60
N VAL A 333 -10.28 -2.09 17.62
CA VAL A 333 -8.83 -2.11 17.83
C VAL A 333 -8.34 -0.77 18.38
N LEU A 334 -8.74 0.34 17.75
CA LEU A 334 -8.36 1.69 18.19
C LEU A 334 -8.87 1.99 19.61
N PHE A 335 -10.14 1.66 19.86
CA PHE A 335 -10.74 1.84 21.18
C PHE A 335 -10.05 0.96 22.24
N ALA A 336 -9.73 -0.30 21.92
CA ALA A 336 -9.03 -1.20 22.83
C ALA A 336 -7.62 -0.70 23.17
N ALA A 337 -6.91 -0.11 22.19
CA ALA A 337 -5.60 0.51 22.42
C ALA A 337 -5.71 1.73 23.34
N LEU A 338 -6.69 2.61 23.11
CA LEU A 338 -6.96 3.78 23.98
C LEU A 338 -7.37 3.33 25.39
N TRP A 339 -8.26 2.36 25.50
CA TRP A 339 -8.68 1.79 26.78
C TRP A 339 -7.50 1.19 27.55
N LEU A 340 -6.62 0.46 26.86
CA LEU A 340 -5.43 -0.13 27.45
C LEU A 340 -4.48 0.96 27.96
N LEU A 341 -4.29 2.07 27.20
CA LEU A 341 -3.52 3.23 27.63
C LEU A 341 -4.10 3.81 28.92
N VAL A 342 -5.39 4.16 28.93
CA VAL A 342 -6.06 4.81 30.08
C VAL A 342 -5.96 3.94 31.33
N ARG A 343 -6.23 2.64 31.22
CA ARG A 343 -6.09 1.70 32.33
C ARG A 343 -4.67 1.62 32.86
N THR A 344 -3.68 1.58 31.96
CA THR A 344 -2.28 1.48 32.36
C THR A 344 -1.80 2.76 33.02
N LEU A 345 -2.17 3.93 32.50
CA LEU A 345 -1.85 5.23 33.10
C LEU A 345 -2.47 5.44 34.50
N SER A 346 -3.53 4.69 34.81
CA SER A 346 -4.15 4.74 36.15
C SER A 346 -3.36 3.96 37.23
N VAL A 347 -2.35 3.17 36.85
CA VAL A 347 -1.49 2.43 37.77
C VAL A 347 -0.57 3.41 38.51
N LYS A 348 -0.78 3.58 39.82
CA LYS A 348 -0.03 4.55 40.65
C LYS A 348 1.44 4.18 40.83
N THR A 349 1.78 2.89 40.82
CA THR A 349 3.13 2.36 41.05
C THR A 349 4.01 2.34 39.80
N MET A 350 3.45 2.68 38.64
CA MET A 350 4.18 2.67 37.35
C MET A 350 5.33 3.69 37.35
N SER A 351 6.50 3.25 36.82
CA SER A 351 7.67 4.12 36.71
C SER A 351 7.42 5.30 35.76
N LYS A 352 8.10 6.44 36.00
CA LYS A 352 8.02 7.60 35.09
C LYS A 352 8.50 7.25 33.69
N SER A 353 9.56 6.42 33.57
CA SER A 353 10.11 6.00 32.29
C SER A 353 9.11 5.15 31.49
N THR A 354 8.50 4.15 32.14
CA THR A 354 7.48 3.32 31.47
C THR A 354 6.29 4.16 31.00
N ARG A 355 5.86 5.13 31.82
CA ARG A 355 4.74 6.03 31.47
C ARG A 355 5.04 6.84 30.21
N ILE A 356 6.21 7.45 30.13
CA ILE A 356 6.61 8.30 29.02
C ILE A 356 6.80 7.46 27.74
N GLU A 357 7.50 6.30 27.85
CA GLU A 357 7.69 5.37 26.74
C GLU A 357 6.32 4.88 26.19
N LEU A 358 5.44 4.41 27.07
CA LEU A 358 4.10 3.95 26.72
C LEU A 358 3.29 5.03 25.98
N THR A 359 3.33 6.27 26.48
CA THR A 359 2.62 7.39 25.86
C THR A 359 3.21 7.74 24.50
N GLY A 360 4.54 7.75 24.36
CA GLY A 360 5.21 8.03 23.09
C GLY A 360 4.89 7.01 22.01
N LEU A 361 4.87 5.71 22.36
CA LEU A 361 4.48 4.65 21.46
C LEU A 361 3.02 4.80 21.00
N PHE A 362 2.12 5.08 21.94
CA PHE A 362 0.71 5.34 21.61
C PHE A 362 0.56 6.57 20.70
N CYS A 363 1.31 7.66 20.95
CA CYS A 363 1.26 8.85 20.10
C CYS A 363 1.75 8.60 18.68
N GLY A 364 2.76 7.74 18.49
CA GLY A 364 3.18 7.29 17.15
C GLY A 364 2.05 6.57 16.41
N LEU A 365 1.35 5.65 17.08
CA LEU A 365 0.18 4.96 16.51
C LEU A 365 -0.99 5.92 16.28
N LEU A 366 -1.22 6.88 17.20
CA LEU A 366 -2.27 7.89 17.07
C LEU A 366 -2.05 8.79 15.86
N ALA A 367 -0.79 9.15 15.57
CA ALA A 367 -0.48 9.96 14.39
C ALA A 367 -0.80 9.23 13.09
N VAL A 368 -0.46 7.94 12.98
CA VAL A 368 -0.82 7.12 11.81
C VAL A 368 -2.34 6.99 11.71
N ALA A 369 -3.03 6.62 12.80
CA ALA A 369 -4.48 6.48 12.83
C ALA A 369 -5.21 7.80 12.50
N GLY A 370 -4.71 8.92 13.02
CA GLY A 370 -5.26 10.25 12.72
C GLY A 370 -5.08 10.64 11.24
N GLN A 371 -3.90 10.40 10.67
CA GLN A 371 -3.65 10.67 9.25
C GLN A 371 -4.46 9.76 8.33
N SER A 372 -4.78 8.53 8.75
CA SER A 372 -5.61 7.57 8.00
C SER A 372 -7.05 8.06 7.72
N PHE A 373 -7.51 9.13 8.37
CA PHE A 373 -8.77 9.81 8.00
C PHE A 373 -8.69 10.55 6.66
N VAL A 374 -7.48 10.91 6.23
CA VAL A 374 -7.25 11.70 5.01
C VAL A 374 -6.20 11.09 4.09
N ASP A 375 -5.80 9.84 4.35
CA ASP A 375 -4.78 9.11 3.58
C ASP A 375 -5.03 7.58 3.62
N PHE A 376 -4.07 6.77 3.11
CA PHE A 376 -4.18 5.31 2.94
C PHE A 376 -3.00 4.56 3.60
N ASN A 377 -2.72 4.86 4.87
CA ASN A 377 -1.59 4.28 5.61
C ASN A 377 -1.71 2.76 5.85
N LEU A 378 -2.94 2.21 5.93
CA LEU A 378 -3.19 0.76 6.07
C LEU A 378 -2.74 -0.04 4.83
N TYR A 379 -2.53 0.61 3.71
CA TYR A 379 -2.05 0.01 2.46
C TYR A 379 -0.56 0.27 2.21
N ILE A 380 0.21 0.61 3.25
CA ILE A 380 1.67 0.79 3.17
C ILE A 380 2.35 -0.25 4.04
N LEU A 381 2.96 -1.25 3.41
CA LEU A 381 3.47 -2.45 4.06
C LEU A 381 4.46 -2.13 5.21
N SER A 382 5.41 -1.24 4.97
CA SER A 382 6.40 -0.85 5.99
C SER A 382 5.77 -0.12 7.18
N ILE A 383 4.77 0.75 6.96
CA ILE A 383 4.03 1.43 8.03
C ILE A 383 3.25 0.41 8.86
N MET A 384 2.60 -0.58 8.21
CA MET A 384 1.88 -1.64 8.90
C MET A 384 2.80 -2.49 9.77
N MET A 385 3.96 -2.89 9.24
CA MET A 385 4.94 -3.68 10.00
C MET A 385 5.47 -2.93 11.22
N ILE A 386 5.86 -1.66 11.06
CA ILE A 386 6.36 -0.84 12.17
C ILE A 386 5.23 -0.56 13.17
N SER A 387 4.01 -0.28 12.70
CA SER A 387 2.85 -0.09 13.58
C SER A 387 2.54 -1.36 14.39
N GLY A 388 2.64 -2.55 13.79
CA GLY A 388 2.50 -3.83 14.49
C GLY A 388 3.56 -4.03 15.56
N LEU A 389 4.82 -3.69 15.27
CA LEU A 389 5.94 -3.76 16.23
C LEU A 389 5.74 -2.77 17.40
N VAL A 390 5.44 -1.51 17.09
CA VAL A 390 5.18 -0.44 18.10
C VAL A 390 3.99 -0.81 18.97
N MET A 391 2.92 -1.32 18.38
CA MET A 391 1.75 -1.82 19.11
C MET A 391 2.07 -3.01 20.00
N GLY A 392 2.93 -3.93 19.53
CA GLY A 392 3.45 -5.05 20.32
C GLY A 392 4.25 -4.57 21.55
N ARG A 393 5.13 -3.59 21.38
CA ARG A 393 5.89 -2.99 22.50
C ARG A 393 4.97 -2.24 23.47
N PHE A 394 4.06 -1.42 22.97
CA PHE A 394 3.03 -0.75 23.76
C PHE A 394 2.24 -1.76 24.61
N HIS A 395 1.76 -2.82 23.99
CA HIS A 395 1.03 -3.89 24.67
C HIS A 395 1.89 -4.64 25.72
N GLN A 396 3.16 -4.89 25.43
CA GLN A 396 4.09 -5.54 26.37
C GLN A 396 4.25 -4.70 27.64
N LEU A 397 4.48 -3.39 27.51
CA LEU A 397 4.63 -2.47 28.66
C LEU A 397 3.35 -2.42 29.49
N ALA A 398 2.20 -2.26 28.82
CA ALA A 398 0.91 -2.24 29.49
C ALA A 398 0.63 -3.54 30.26
N ASN A 399 0.91 -4.70 29.68
CA ASN A 399 0.71 -6.01 30.33
C ASN A 399 1.60 -6.22 31.54
N ARG A 400 2.83 -5.71 31.51
CA ARG A 400 3.75 -5.76 32.67
C ARG A 400 3.18 -4.98 33.84
N GLU A 401 2.71 -3.76 33.60
CA GLU A 401 2.15 -2.87 34.65
C GLU A 401 0.81 -3.38 35.17
N LEU A 402 -0.08 -3.86 34.30
CA LEU A 402 -1.40 -4.38 34.67
C LEU A 402 -1.37 -5.82 35.17
N LYS A 403 -0.22 -6.50 35.10
CA LYS A 403 -0.06 -7.94 35.45
C LYS A 403 -1.13 -8.82 34.82
N THR A 404 -1.40 -8.58 33.52
CA THR A 404 -2.47 -9.28 32.79
C THR A 404 -2.24 -10.78 32.73
N ALA A 405 -3.31 -11.54 32.87
CA ALA A 405 -3.25 -12.99 32.74
C ALA A 405 -2.88 -13.42 31.31
N SER A 406 -2.10 -14.49 31.18
CA SER A 406 -1.80 -15.11 29.91
C SER A 406 -2.27 -16.56 29.90
N MET A 407 -2.71 -17.02 28.75
CA MET A 407 -3.00 -18.43 28.48
C MET A 407 -1.77 -19.08 27.85
N ARG A 408 -1.36 -20.22 28.37
CA ARG A 408 -0.24 -20.98 27.82
C ARG A 408 -0.76 -22.10 26.92
N ILE A 409 -0.50 -22.01 25.61
CA ILE A 409 -0.88 -23.01 24.62
C ILE A 409 0.32 -23.92 24.36
N ARG A 410 0.16 -25.23 24.56
CA ARG A 410 1.21 -26.23 24.35
C ARG A 410 0.80 -27.20 23.23
N PHE A 411 0.97 -26.78 21.99
CA PHE A 411 0.65 -27.60 20.82
C PHE A 411 1.40 -28.96 20.81
N SER A 412 2.63 -28.99 21.32
CA SER A 412 3.41 -30.23 21.41
C SER A 412 2.77 -31.31 22.29
N ARG A 413 1.83 -30.96 23.18
CA ARG A 413 1.03 -31.93 23.95
C ARG A 413 -0.06 -32.61 23.13
N LEU A 414 -0.60 -31.89 22.12
CA LEU A 414 -1.68 -32.39 21.26
C LEU A 414 -1.12 -33.27 20.14
N ILE A 415 0.03 -32.91 19.58
CA ILE A 415 0.57 -33.49 18.35
C ILE A 415 1.72 -34.47 18.65
N GLY A 416 2.27 -34.42 19.86
CA GLY A 416 3.47 -35.18 20.26
C GLY A 416 4.77 -34.38 20.02
N LYS A 417 5.73 -34.57 20.92
CA LYS A 417 6.96 -33.75 20.93
C LYS A 417 7.82 -33.92 19.67
N GLN A 418 7.87 -35.12 19.11
CA GLN A 418 8.72 -35.43 17.93
C GLN A 418 8.06 -34.96 16.62
N ALA A 419 6.74 -35.11 16.51
CA ALA A 419 5.97 -34.71 15.31
C ALA A 419 5.78 -33.19 15.22
N PHE A 420 5.77 -32.47 16.33
CA PHE A 420 5.48 -31.01 16.36
C PHE A 420 6.37 -30.18 15.43
N PRO A 421 7.73 -30.26 15.47
CA PRO A 421 8.56 -29.45 14.59
C PRO A 421 8.30 -29.77 13.11
N VAL A 422 8.11 -31.03 12.77
CA VAL A 422 7.86 -31.47 11.39
C VAL A 422 6.55 -30.90 10.88
N ILE A 423 5.47 -31.01 11.66
CA ILE A 423 4.16 -30.48 11.29
C ILE A 423 4.19 -28.95 11.16
N VAL A 424 4.87 -28.25 12.07
CA VAL A 424 5.05 -26.79 11.98
C VAL A 424 5.75 -26.42 10.68
N VAL A 425 6.87 -27.08 10.34
CA VAL A 425 7.59 -26.82 9.10
C VAL A 425 6.70 -27.09 7.90
N LEU A 426 5.98 -28.22 7.84
CA LEU A 426 5.09 -28.56 6.74
C LEU A 426 3.95 -27.53 6.58
N LEU A 427 3.34 -27.08 7.68
CA LEU A 427 2.30 -26.05 7.63
C LEU A 427 2.81 -24.69 7.15
N LEU A 428 4.05 -24.33 7.50
CA LEU A 428 4.65 -23.07 7.08
C LEU A 428 5.21 -23.11 5.66
N LEU A 429 5.48 -24.31 5.13
CA LEU A 429 5.84 -24.46 3.72
C LEU A 429 4.72 -24.00 2.77
N LEU A 430 3.45 -24.17 3.13
CA LEU A 430 2.32 -23.76 2.28
C LEU A 430 2.34 -22.24 1.99
N PRO A 431 2.31 -21.34 2.99
CA PRO A 431 2.40 -19.90 2.72
C PRO A 431 3.75 -19.51 2.11
N ALA A 432 4.86 -20.16 2.50
CA ALA A 432 6.16 -19.88 1.91
C ALA A 432 6.19 -20.23 0.42
N MET A 433 5.67 -21.39 0.01
CA MET A 433 5.54 -21.77 -1.40
C MET A 433 4.63 -20.83 -2.17
N TYR A 434 3.51 -20.41 -1.57
CA TYR A 434 2.62 -19.43 -2.18
C TYR A 434 3.37 -18.12 -2.50
N PHE A 435 4.13 -17.56 -1.55
CA PHE A 435 4.87 -16.32 -1.77
C PHE A 435 6.03 -16.50 -2.76
N VAL A 436 6.73 -17.64 -2.73
CA VAL A 436 7.75 -17.97 -3.74
C VAL A 436 7.11 -18.01 -5.14
N SER A 437 6.00 -18.72 -5.28
CA SER A 437 5.26 -18.80 -6.55
C SER A 437 4.80 -17.42 -7.01
N LEU A 438 4.28 -16.60 -6.10
CA LEU A 438 3.82 -15.24 -6.40
C LEU A 438 4.96 -14.33 -6.91
N GLY A 439 6.11 -14.34 -6.24
CA GLY A 439 7.28 -13.55 -6.65
C GLY A 439 7.86 -14.02 -7.97
N LEU A 440 8.03 -15.34 -8.16
CA LEU A 440 8.53 -15.91 -9.41
C LEU A 440 7.56 -15.64 -10.57
N ALA A 441 6.25 -15.81 -10.35
CA ALA A 441 5.24 -15.54 -11.37
C ALA A 441 5.32 -14.10 -11.87
N ASN A 442 5.44 -13.11 -10.96
CA ASN A 442 5.58 -11.71 -11.36
C ASN A 442 6.87 -11.46 -12.14
N SER A 443 8.00 -12.06 -11.73
CA SER A 443 9.27 -11.94 -12.47
C SER A 443 9.18 -12.53 -13.89
N TYR A 444 8.49 -13.67 -14.07
CA TYR A 444 8.25 -14.25 -15.40
C TYR A 444 7.28 -13.40 -16.24
N TYR A 445 6.27 -12.81 -15.60
CA TYR A 445 5.34 -11.88 -16.24
C TYR A 445 6.06 -10.63 -16.78
N ASP A 446 6.89 -9.97 -15.96
CA ASP A 446 7.66 -8.79 -16.37
C ASP A 446 8.65 -9.13 -17.50
N LYS A 447 9.31 -10.30 -17.39
CA LYS A 447 10.17 -10.83 -18.47
C LYS A 447 9.40 -11.03 -19.77
N ALA A 448 8.20 -11.58 -19.71
CA ALA A 448 7.36 -11.79 -20.88
C ALA A 448 6.95 -10.49 -21.55
N LEU A 449 6.60 -9.46 -20.77
CA LEU A 449 6.29 -8.13 -21.30
C LEU A 449 7.46 -7.49 -22.04
N VAL A 450 8.69 -7.67 -21.55
CA VAL A 450 9.91 -7.21 -22.23
C VAL A 450 10.10 -7.98 -23.53
N GLN A 451 10.03 -9.32 -23.50
CA GLN A 451 10.18 -10.19 -24.67
C GLN A 451 9.13 -9.89 -25.75
N ALA A 452 7.88 -9.63 -25.34
CA ALA A 452 6.82 -9.25 -26.28
C ALA A 452 7.13 -7.92 -26.99
N ARG A 453 7.65 -6.91 -26.24
CA ARG A 453 8.08 -5.62 -26.83
C ARG A 453 9.25 -5.77 -27.81
N GLU A 454 10.12 -6.74 -27.57
CA GLU A 454 11.25 -7.07 -28.46
C GLU A 454 10.82 -7.92 -29.68
N GLY A 455 9.53 -8.25 -29.81
CA GLY A 455 9.01 -9.11 -30.89
C GLY A 455 9.31 -10.60 -30.71
N LYS A 456 9.82 -11.03 -29.55
CA LYS A 456 10.16 -12.42 -29.21
C LYS A 456 8.93 -13.19 -28.74
N VAL A 457 7.94 -13.38 -29.63
CA VAL A 457 6.62 -13.94 -29.30
C VAL A 457 6.72 -15.30 -28.63
N GLN A 458 7.53 -16.23 -29.16
CA GLN A 458 7.65 -17.59 -28.61
C GLN A 458 8.29 -17.62 -27.21
N GLU A 459 9.24 -16.71 -26.94
CA GLU A 459 9.86 -16.61 -25.63
C GLU A 459 8.88 -15.99 -24.61
N ALA A 460 8.13 -14.97 -25.01
CA ALA A 460 7.09 -14.34 -24.22
C ALA A 460 5.99 -15.35 -23.85
N ASP A 461 5.54 -16.15 -24.82
CA ASP A 461 4.56 -17.23 -24.61
C ASP A 461 5.03 -18.23 -23.52
N LYS A 462 6.27 -18.74 -23.62
CA LYS A 462 6.85 -19.64 -22.61
C LYS A 462 6.94 -18.99 -21.23
N SER A 463 7.28 -17.71 -21.18
CA SER A 463 7.38 -16.97 -19.92
C SER A 463 6.00 -16.75 -19.30
N LEU A 464 4.97 -16.37 -20.05
CA LEU A 464 3.59 -16.26 -19.60
C LEU A 464 3.02 -17.60 -19.13
N ALA A 465 3.21 -18.66 -19.91
CA ALA A 465 2.77 -20.01 -19.53
C ALA A 465 3.44 -20.51 -18.24
N THR A 466 4.66 -20.05 -17.94
CA THR A 466 5.32 -20.35 -16.66
C THR A 466 4.71 -19.52 -15.52
N ALA A 467 4.46 -18.23 -15.74
CA ALA A 467 3.82 -17.35 -14.77
C ALA A 467 2.42 -17.85 -14.38
N GLU A 468 1.61 -18.23 -15.36
CA GLU A 468 0.26 -18.77 -15.16
C GLU A 468 0.25 -20.10 -14.38
N ARG A 469 1.20 -20.99 -14.64
CA ARG A 469 1.34 -22.23 -13.84
C ARG A 469 1.65 -21.96 -12.38
N LEU A 470 2.39 -20.91 -12.09
CA LEU A 470 2.73 -20.51 -10.72
C LEU A 470 1.57 -19.79 -10.02
N THR A 471 0.77 -18.99 -10.76
CA THR A 471 -0.38 -18.23 -10.24
C THR A 471 -1.56 -18.26 -11.21
N PRO A 472 -2.29 -19.38 -11.31
CA PRO A 472 -3.34 -19.58 -12.34
C PRO A 472 -4.56 -18.66 -12.18
N ALA A 473 -4.69 -17.98 -11.03
CA ALA A 473 -5.78 -17.06 -10.75
C ALA A 473 -5.38 -15.57 -10.90
N ASP A 474 -4.26 -15.26 -11.56
CA ASP A 474 -3.87 -13.86 -11.83
C ASP A 474 -4.39 -13.43 -13.22
N ASP A 475 -5.42 -12.59 -13.21
CA ASP A 475 -6.06 -12.07 -14.43
C ASP A 475 -5.11 -11.27 -15.34
N ARG A 476 -4.07 -10.63 -14.77
CA ARG A 476 -3.09 -9.85 -15.53
C ARG A 476 -2.32 -10.72 -16.53
N MET A 477 -1.94 -11.92 -16.08
CA MET A 477 -1.17 -12.86 -16.90
C MET A 477 -2.02 -13.42 -18.04
N LEU A 478 -3.25 -13.82 -17.74
CA LEU A 478 -4.22 -14.30 -18.72
C LEU A 478 -4.54 -13.24 -19.79
N ILE A 479 -4.75 -11.99 -19.38
CA ILE A 479 -5.00 -10.88 -20.31
C ILE A 479 -3.77 -10.61 -21.19
N ALA A 480 -2.57 -10.62 -20.60
CA ALA A 480 -1.33 -10.42 -21.37
C ALA A 480 -1.08 -11.54 -22.37
N HIS A 481 -1.42 -12.78 -22.03
CA HIS A 481 -1.31 -13.93 -22.93
C HIS A 481 -2.28 -13.82 -24.10
N ALA A 482 -3.54 -13.45 -23.82
CA ALA A 482 -4.51 -13.19 -24.87
C ALA A 482 -4.07 -12.04 -25.79
N ASP A 483 -3.49 -10.98 -25.25
CA ASP A 483 -3.00 -9.84 -26.02
C ASP A 483 -1.76 -10.22 -26.86
N LEU A 484 -0.87 -11.06 -26.33
CA LEU A 484 0.25 -11.63 -27.07
C LEU A 484 -0.23 -12.43 -28.29
N TYR A 485 -1.24 -13.30 -28.11
CA TYR A 485 -1.80 -14.10 -29.22
C TYR A 485 -2.55 -13.25 -30.23
N ARG A 486 -3.32 -12.24 -29.76
CA ARG A 486 -3.93 -11.25 -30.65
C ARG A 486 -2.89 -10.56 -31.54
N HIS A 487 -1.75 -10.17 -30.95
CA HIS A 487 -0.66 -9.57 -31.73
C HIS A 487 0.02 -10.58 -32.64
N ALA A 488 0.26 -11.81 -32.18
CA ALA A 488 0.86 -12.86 -32.96
C ALA A 488 0.06 -13.19 -34.24
N ILE A 489 -1.28 -13.16 -34.18
CA ILE A 489 -2.16 -13.34 -35.33
C ILE A 489 -1.85 -12.33 -36.45
N THR A 490 -1.54 -11.06 -36.07
CA THR A 490 -1.23 -10.02 -37.09
C THR A 490 0.12 -10.21 -37.76
N LEU A 491 1.02 -11.00 -37.18
CA LEU A 491 2.35 -11.28 -37.71
C LEU A 491 2.36 -12.53 -38.62
N LEU A 492 1.32 -13.35 -38.57
CA LEU A 492 1.22 -14.55 -39.39
C LEU A 492 0.89 -14.23 -40.86
N PRO A 493 1.45 -14.98 -41.81
CA PRO A 493 1.15 -14.80 -43.23
C PRO A 493 -0.33 -15.06 -43.55
N PRO A 494 -0.87 -14.47 -44.63
CA PRO A 494 -2.29 -14.57 -44.99
C PRO A 494 -2.83 -16.00 -45.08
N ASP A 495 -2.03 -16.92 -45.57
CA ASP A 495 -2.35 -18.33 -45.81
C ASP A 495 -2.30 -19.23 -44.57
N ALA A 496 -1.84 -18.71 -43.43
CA ALA A 496 -1.76 -19.46 -42.17
C ALA A 496 -3.11 -19.50 -41.40
N GLU A 497 -4.23 -19.73 -42.11
CA GLU A 497 -5.58 -19.67 -41.53
C GLU A 497 -5.77 -20.60 -40.32
N GLY A 498 -5.25 -21.84 -40.38
CA GLY A 498 -5.34 -22.79 -39.26
C GLY A 498 -4.63 -22.31 -38.02
N SER A 499 -3.43 -21.74 -38.16
CA SER A 499 -2.68 -21.18 -37.03
C SER A 499 -3.36 -19.92 -36.45
N LYS A 500 -3.89 -19.06 -37.32
CA LYS A 500 -4.66 -17.87 -36.86
C LYS A 500 -5.89 -18.26 -36.08
N LYS A 501 -6.64 -19.27 -36.56
CA LYS A 501 -7.83 -19.78 -35.87
C LYS A 501 -7.48 -20.35 -34.48
N LEU A 502 -6.42 -21.15 -34.40
CA LEU A 502 -5.98 -21.72 -33.12
C LEU A 502 -5.62 -20.63 -32.09
N LEU A 503 -4.78 -19.67 -32.50
CA LEU A 503 -4.39 -18.57 -31.62
C LEU A 503 -5.60 -17.69 -31.20
N TYR A 504 -6.56 -17.50 -32.09
CA TYR A 504 -7.78 -16.76 -31.83
C TYR A 504 -8.66 -17.47 -30.77
N GLU A 505 -8.86 -18.77 -30.92
CA GLU A 505 -9.63 -19.59 -29.99
C GLU A 505 -8.95 -19.63 -28.59
N ASP A 506 -7.62 -19.80 -28.55
CA ASP A 506 -6.86 -19.79 -27.31
C ASP A 506 -6.88 -18.39 -26.65
N ALA A 507 -6.78 -17.30 -27.42
CA ALA A 507 -6.92 -15.95 -26.89
C ALA A 507 -8.30 -15.71 -26.24
N LEU A 508 -9.38 -16.18 -26.87
CA LEU A 508 -10.73 -16.11 -26.30
C LEU A 508 -10.82 -16.91 -24.99
N LYS A 509 -10.25 -18.10 -24.95
CA LYS A 509 -10.23 -18.94 -23.75
C LYS A 509 -9.49 -18.26 -22.58
N PHE A 510 -8.33 -17.63 -22.83
CA PHE A 510 -7.65 -16.85 -21.81
C PHE A 510 -8.50 -15.67 -21.30
N LEU A 511 -9.19 -14.96 -22.21
CA LEU A 511 -10.09 -13.87 -21.84
C LEU A 511 -11.31 -14.34 -21.03
N ASP A 512 -11.86 -15.51 -21.34
CA ASP A 512 -12.95 -16.11 -20.56
C ASP A 512 -12.47 -16.49 -19.17
N GLN A 513 -11.29 -17.07 -19.04
CA GLN A 513 -10.68 -17.39 -17.75
C GLN A 513 -10.39 -16.10 -16.96
N ALA A 514 -9.81 -15.06 -17.59
CA ALA A 514 -9.56 -13.78 -16.95
C ALA A 514 -10.84 -13.14 -16.42
N GLN A 515 -11.93 -13.17 -17.18
CA GLN A 515 -13.24 -12.67 -16.78
C GLN A 515 -13.83 -13.48 -15.61
N HIS A 516 -13.62 -14.78 -15.58
CA HIS A 516 -14.08 -15.64 -14.49
C HIS A 516 -13.32 -15.36 -13.20
N VAL A 517 -12.00 -15.16 -13.29
CA VAL A 517 -11.13 -14.84 -12.14
C VAL A 517 -11.38 -13.42 -11.61
N ASN A 518 -11.61 -12.46 -12.51
CA ASN A 518 -11.81 -11.06 -12.16
C ASN A 518 -12.81 -10.39 -13.12
N SER A 519 -14.07 -10.38 -12.72
CA SER A 519 -15.15 -9.79 -13.50
C SER A 519 -15.13 -8.25 -13.56
N LEU A 520 -14.34 -7.60 -12.69
CA LEU A 520 -14.25 -6.13 -12.59
C LEU A 520 -13.19 -5.52 -13.53
N ARG A 521 -12.37 -6.34 -14.19
CA ARG A 521 -11.28 -5.86 -15.01
C ARG A 521 -11.74 -5.42 -16.40
N GLY A 522 -11.96 -4.13 -16.61
CA GLY A 522 -12.40 -3.58 -17.90
C GLY A 522 -11.42 -3.85 -19.06
N LEU A 523 -10.11 -3.97 -18.78
CA LEU A 523 -9.09 -4.27 -19.80
C LEU A 523 -9.35 -5.63 -20.51
N THR A 524 -9.89 -6.62 -19.83
CA THR A 524 -10.30 -7.91 -20.42
C THR A 524 -11.21 -7.70 -21.62
N PHE A 525 -12.18 -6.80 -21.48
CA PHE A 525 -13.14 -6.49 -22.54
C PHE A 525 -12.54 -5.59 -23.63
N VAL A 526 -11.57 -4.74 -23.33
CA VAL A 526 -10.83 -3.98 -24.35
C VAL A 526 -10.07 -4.94 -25.27
N ILE A 527 -9.31 -5.90 -24.71
CA ILE A 527 -8.54 -6.87 -25.51
C ILE A 527 -9.48 -7.78 -26.28
N ARG A 528 -10.60 -8.21 -25.70
CA ARG A 528 -11.63 -8.98 -26.39
C ARG A 528 -12.22 -8.22 -27.58
N GLY A 529 -12.55 -6.95 -27.39
CA GLY A 529 -13.06 -6.08 -28.46
C GLY A 529 -12.07 -5.93 -29.61
N ARG A 530 -10.79 -5.71 -29.30
CA ARG A 530 -9.69 -5.66 -30.28
C ARG A 530 -9.52 -6.98 -31.05
N LEU A 531 -9.61 -8.12 -30.35
CA LEU A 531 -9.50 -9.44 -30.95
C LEU A 531 -10.59 -9.65 -32.00
N TYR A 532 -11.84 -9.33 -31.69
CA TYR A 532 -12.96 -9.39 -32.64
C TYR A 532 -12.79 -8.41 -33.79
N GLN A 533 -12.43 -7.17 -33.51
CA GLN A 533 -12.27 -6.10 -34.51
C GLN A 533 -11.18 -6.42 -35.55
N GLN A 534 -10.05 -6.96 -35.08
CA GLN A 534 -8.90 -7.27 -35.96
C GLN A 534 -9.05 -8.57 -36.73
N ASN A 535 -9.97 -9.44 -36.34
CA ASN A 535 -10.19 -10.76 -36.97
C ASN A 535 -11.66 -10.98 -37.34
N PRO A 536 -12.25 -10.14 -38.20
CA PRO A 536 -13.69 -10.22 -38.50
C PRO A 536 -14.07 -11.54 -39.17
N ALA A 537 -13.20 -12.12 -39.98
CA ALA A 537 -13.45 -13.41 -40.63
C ALA A 537 -13.55 -14.57 -39.61
N LEU A 538 -12.76 -14.52 -38.53
CA LEU A 538 -12.79 -15.53 -37.46
C LEU A 538 -13.93 -15.26 -36.46
N ALA A 539 -14.33 -14.02 -36.29
CA ALA A 539 -15.43 -13.63 -35.42
C ALA A 539 -16.81 -13.93 -36.00
N GLY A 540 -16.89 -14.19 -37.34
CA GLY A 540 -18.14 -14.44 -38.04
C GLY A 540 -18.96 -13.17 -38.32
N ASP A 541 -20.19 -13.36 -38.81
CA ASP A 541 -21.06 -12.24 -39.25
C ASP A 541 -21.35 -11.20 -38.14
N ASN A 542 -21.34 -11.60 -36.87
CA ASN A 542 -21.57 -10.75 -35.71
C ASN A 542 -20.30 -10.14 -35.12
N GLY A 543 -19.12 -10.32 -35.74
CA GLY A 543 -17.82 -9.90 -35.20
C GLY A 543 -17.78 -8.42 -34.80
N HIS A 544 -18.38 -7.54 -35.57
CA HIS A 544 -18.47 -6.11 -35.25
C HIS A 544 -19.38 -5.82 -34.04
N GLU A 545 -20.47 -6.55 -33.90
CA GLU A 545 -21.39 -6.40 -32.76
C GLU A 545 -20.74 -6.88 -31.47
N LEU A 546 -20.05 -8.03 -31.52
CA LEU A 546 -19.26 -8.58 -30.42
C LEU A 546 -18.15 -7.62 -29.98
N ALA A 547 -17.44 -6.99 -30.92
CA ALA A 547 -16.43 -5.98 -30.61
C ALA A 547 -17.06 -4.76 -29.93
N THR A 548 -18.15 -4.23 -30.48
CA THR A 548 -18.89 -3.07 -29.95
C THR A 548 -19.40 -3.34 -28.54
N ASP A 549 -20.02 -4.51 -28.30
CA ASP A 549 -20.50 -4.89 -26.98
C ASP A 549 -19.35 -5.02 -25.96
N SER A 550 -18.23 -5.60 -26.40
CA SER A 550 -17.04 -5.71 -25.55
C SER A 550 -16.52 -4.34 -25.11
N PHE A 551 -16.37 -3.38 -26.04
CA PHE A 551 -15.93 -2.03 -25.69
C PHE A 551 -16.96 -1.30 -24.80
N ARG A 552 -18.25 -1.48 -25.03
CA ARG A 552 -19.30 -0.91 -24.16
C ARG A 552 -19.19 -1.45 -22.73
N ARG A 553 -18.98 -2.76 -22.55
CA ARG A 553 -18.77 -3.37 -21.22
C ARG A 553 -17.49 -2.87 -20.57
N ALA A 554 -16.39 -2.72 -21.32
CA ALA A 554 -15.15 -2.14 -20.82
C ALA A 554 -15.36 -0.75 -20.22
N LEU A 555 -16.07 0.13 -20.96
CA LEU A 555 -16.35 1.50 -20.54
C LEU A 555 -17.38 1.59 -19.40
N ALA A 556 -18.30 0.63 -19.30
CA ALA A 556 -19.20 0.51 -18.14
C ALA A 556 -18.44 0.18 -16.86
N LEU A 557 -17.40 -0.67 -16.94
CA LEU A 557 -16.53 -1.00 -15.81
C LEU A 557 -15.52 0.10 -15.49
N ASN A 558 -15.01 0.79 -16.50
CA ASN A 558 -14.10 1.93 -16.28
C ASN A 558 -14.24 2.97 -17.40
N PRO A 559 -14.96 4.07 -17.15
CA PRO A 559 -15.15 5.15 -18.13
C PRO A 559 -13.86 5.83 -18.59
N LYS A 560 -12.75 5.70 -17.83
CA LYS A 560 -11.43 6.26 -18.15
C LYS A 560 -10.53 5.31 -18.95
N LEU A 561 -11.05 4.23 -19.52
CA LEU A 561 -10.31 3.39 -20.48
C LEU A 561 -10.27 4.07 -21.86
N PHE A 562 -9.44 5.12 -21.99
CA PHE A 562 -9.36 5.93 -23.21
C PHE A 562 -8.93 5.12 -24.44
N GLN A 563 -8.05 4.12 -24.30
CA GLN A 563 -7.72 3.20 -25.40
C GLN A 563 -8.98 2.48 -25.92
N GLY A 564 -9.73 1.85 -25.01
CA GLY A 564 -10.98 1.16 -25.39
C GLY A 564 -12.02 2.11 -25.96
N ARG A 565 -12.07 3.35 -25.49
CA ARG A 565 -12.97 4.39 -26.00
C ARG A 565 -12.59 4.81 -27.43
N THR A 566 -11.29 4.99 -27.68
CA THR A 566 -10.75 5.30 -29.00
C THR A 566 -11.06 4.18 -30.00
N ASP A 567 -10.82 2.92 -29.60
CA ASP A 567 -11.12 1.75 -30.43
C ASP A 567 -12.62 1.63 -30.71
N TYR A 568 -13.47 1.89 -29.70
CA TYR A 568 -14.92 1.88 -29.86
C TYR A 568 -15.38 2.95 -30.84
N ALA A 569 -14.91 4.18 -30.71
CA ALA A 569 -15.25 5.26 -31.64
C ALA A 569 -14.76 4.94 -33.07
N ALA A 570 -13.56 4.35 -33.20
CA ALA A 570 -13.01 3.97 -34.51
C ALA A 570 -13.87 2.92 -35.23
N ILE A 571 -14.33 1.87 -34.54
CA ILE A 571 -15.19 0.83 -35.16
C ILE A 571 -16.57 1.39 -35.53
N VAL A 572 -17.11 2.32 -34.77
CA VAL A 572 -18.37 3.01 -35.08
C VAL A 572 -18.21 3.93 -36.30
N LEU A 573 -17.07 4.62 -36.41
CA LEU A 573 -16.74 5.45 -37.58
C LEU A 573 -16.59 4.63 -38.87
N GLN A 574 -16.00 3.44 -38.82
CA GLN A 574 -15.89 2.52 -39.96
C GLN A 574 -17.27 2.14 -40.53
N ARG A 575 -18.32 2.21 -39.71
CA ARG A 575 -19.72 2.00 -40.11
C ARG A 575 -20.43 3.27 -40.64
N GLY A 576 -19.72 4.37 -40.76
CA GLY A 576 -20.26 5.66 -41.18
C GLY A 576 -21.10 6.41 -40.15
N LYS A 577 -21.16 5.92 -38.89
CA LYS A 577 -21.98 6.50 -37.82
C LYS A 577 -21.22 7.61 -37.07
N LYS A 578 -21.00 8.75 -37.76
CA LYS A 578 -20.17 9.84 -37.23
C LYS A 578 -20.73 10.44 -35.94
N ASP A 579 -22.04 10.61 -35.84
CA ASP A 579 -22.68 11.21 -34.64
C ASP A 579 -22.56 10.30 -33.41
N GLU A 580 -22.73 8.99 -33.58
CA GLU A 580 -22.54 8.02 -32.50
C GLU A 580 -21.07 8.00 -32.03
N ALA A 581 -20.12 8.04 -32.94
CA ALA A 581 -18.70 8.11 -32.60
C ALA A 581 -18.34 9.41 -31.88
N LEU A 582 -18.91 10.53 -32.32
CA LEU A 582 -18.72 11.83 -31.64
C LEU A 582 -19.26 11.77 -30.20
N GLN A 583 -20.43 11.20 -29.98
CA GLN A 583 -21.01 11.04 -28.65
C GLN A 583 -20.11 10.19 -27.74
N ILE A 584 -19.55 9.08 -28.25
CA ILE A 584 -18.60 8.23 -27.52
C ILE A 584 -17.37 9.03 -27.08
N LEU A 585 -16.82 9.87 -27.98
CA LEU A 585 -15.65 10.70 -27.68
C LEU A 585 -16.00 11.83 -26.70
N ASP A 586 -17.16 12.49 -26.88
CA ASP A 586 -17.64 13.57 -26.01
C ASP A 586 -17.83 13.11 -24.56
N GLU A 587 -18.35 11.91 -24.36
CA GLU A 587 -18.42 11.31 -23.02
C GLU A 587 -17.03 11.15 -22.39
N GLY A 588 -16.01 10.84 -23.18
CA GLY A 588 -14.63 10.73 -22.69
C GLY A 588 -14.02 12.08 -22.30
N LEU A 589 -14.37 13.14 -23.02
CA LEU A 589 -13.86 14.50 -22.77
C LEU A 589 -14.32 15.09 -21.42
N LYS A 590 -15.35 14.51 -20.80
CA LYS A 590 -15.80 14.90 -19.46
C LYS A 590 -14.81 14.52 -18.36
N TYR A 591 -13.93 13.52 -18.62
CA TYR A 591 -13.02 12.97 -17.63
C TYR A 591 -11.63 13.59 -17.76
N GLU A 592 -11.09 14.07 -16.64
CA GLU A 592 -9.68 14.44 -16.55
C GLU A 592 -8.81 13.22 -16.29
N TYR A 593 -7.62 13.18 -16.91
CA TYR A 593 -6.69 12.06 -16.76
C TYR A 593 -5.24 12.47 -17.04
N TYR A 594 -4.29 11.80 -16.38
CA TYR A 594 -2.85 12.13 -16.47
C TYR A 594 -2.02 11.16 -17.32
N ASN A 595 -2.59 10.06 -17.81
CA ASN A 595 -1.83 9.11 -18.64
C ASN A 595 -1.69 9.64 -20.07
N MET A 596 -0.51 10.12 -20.41
CA MET A 596 -0.23 10.76 -21.70
C MET A 596 -0.33 9.81 -22.89
N SER A 597 0.08 8.54 -22.73
CA SER A 597 0.11 7.58 -23.83
C SER A 597 -1.28 7.26 -24.40
N ASP A 598 -2.29 7.21 -23.55
CA ASP A 598 -3.66 6.88 -23.93
C ASP A 598 -4.45 8.08 -24.44
N LEU A 599 -4.07 9.29 -23.99
CA LEU A 599 -4.78 10.52 -24.32
C LEU A 599 -4.44 11.07 -25.72
N ILE A 600 -3.20 10.88 -26.19
CA ILE A 600 -2.78 11.38 -27.51
C ILE A 600 -3.64 10.79 -28.64
N PRO A 601 -3.78 9.45 -28.78
CA PRO A 601 -4.66 8.88 -29.80
C PRO A 601 -6.13 9.30 -29.65
N PHE A 602 -6.60 9.41 -28.38
CA PHE A 602 -7.97 9.79 -28.08
C PHE A 602 -8.28 11.22 -28.55
N TYR A 603 -7.46 12.20 -28.16
CA TYR A 603 -7.65 13.60 -28.57
C TYR A 603 -7.43 13.79 -30.07
N SER A 604 -6.47 13.07 -30.67
CA SER A 604 -6.23 13.10 -32.12
C SER A 604 -7.45 12.64 -32.91
N LEU A 605 -8.08 11.53 -32.51
CA LEU A 605 -9.30 11.03 -33.15
C LEU A 605 -10.48 12.01 -32.95
N ALA A 606 -10.62 12.56 -31.75
CA ALA A 606 -11.67 13.52 -31.43
C ALA A 606 -11.52 14.83 -32.23
N ALA A 607 -10.29 15.31 -32.39
CA ALA A 607 -10.00 16.50 -33.21
C ALA A 607 -10.31 16.27 -34.69
N LYS A 608 -9.82 15.13 -35.24
CA LYS A 608 -10.06 14.74 -36.62
C LYS A 608 -11.56 14.70 -36.95
N LEU A 609 -12.35 14.03 -36.11
CA LEU A 609 -13.79 13.91 -36.34
C LEU A 609 -14.51 15.27 -36.29
N ARG A 610 -14.11 16.15 -35.37
CA ARG A 610 -14.68 17.52 -35.29
C ARG A 610 -14.36 18.34 -36.50
N ARG A 611 -13.13 18.24 -37.03
CA ARG A 611 -12.76 18.90 -38.29
C ARG A 611 -13.60 18.40 -39.45
N GLU A 612 -13.80 17.08 -39.57
CA GLU A 612 -14.68 16.51 -40.62
C GLU A 612 -16.15 16.97 -40.52
N LEU A 613 -16.58 17.36 -39.31
CA LEU A 613 -17.93 17.91 -39.06
C LEU A 613 -17.99 19.45 -39.12
N GLY A 614 -16.95 20.14 -39.56
CA GLY A 614 -16.89 21.60 -39.69
C GLY A 614 -16.72 22.35 -38.37
N ARG A 615 -16.34 21.66 -37.26
CA ARG A 615 -16.13 22.28 -35.93
C ARG A 615 -14.65 22.60 -35.76
N GLU A 616 -14.13 23.56 -36.52
CA GLU A 616 -12.70 23.87 -36.61
C GLU A 616 -12.09 24.35 -35.27
N GLU A 617 -12.81 25.19 -34.52
CA GLU A 617 -12.34 25.77 -33.27
C GLU A 617 -12.20 24.69 -32.16
N ASP A 618 -13.20 23.81 -32.07
CA ASP A 618 -13.15 22.68 -31.15
C ASP A 618 -12.02 21.68 -31.52
N ALA A 619 -11.82 21.45 -32.82
CA ALA A 619 -10.75 20.60 -33.32
C ALA A 619 -9.36 21.15 -32.94
N LYS A 620 -9.15 22.45 -33.17
CA LYS A 620 -7.89 23.14 -32.82
C LYS A 620 -7.58 23.05 -31.34
N THR A 621 -8.57 23.26 -30.48
CA THR A 621 -8.40 23.15 -29.02
C THR A 621 -7.88 21.77 -28.61
N LEU A 622 -8.33 20.69 -29.24
CA LEU A 622 -7.87 19.33 -28.97
C LEU A 622 -6.49 19.07 -29.56
N GLU A 623 -6.17 19.61 -30.71
CA GLU A 623 -4.83 19.54 -31.32
C GLU A 623 -3.77 20.25 -30.46
N ASP A 624 -4.11 21.39 -29.90
CA ASP A 624 -3.22 22.11 -28.97
C ASP A 624 -2.94 21.24 -27.72
N LYS A 625 -3.94 20.49 -27.22
CA LYS A 625 -3.76 19.49 -26.15
C LYS A 625 -2.83 18.35 -26.58
N VAL A 626 -2.99 17.81 -27.79
CA VAL A 626 -2.11 16.77 -28.34
C VAL A 626 -0.66 17.26 -28.37
N GLN A 627 -0.40 18.45 -28.96
CA GLN A 627 0.94 19.02 -29.02
C GLN A 627 1.55 19.24 -27.63
N TYR A 628 0.74 19.71 -26.66
CA TYR A 628 1.19 19.86 -25.28
C TYR A 628 1.63 18.51 -24.68
N LEU A 629 0.82 17.46 -24.86
CA LEU A 629 1.10 16.13 -24.34
C LEU A 629 2.32 15.47 -25.01
N GLU A 630 2.49 15.68 -26.32
CA GLU A 630 3.66 15.21 -27.06
C GLU A 630 4.96 15.87 -26.56
N LYS A 631 4.93 17.18 -26.32
CA LYS A 631 6.06 17.91 -25.75
C LYS A 631 6.41 17.40 -24.34
N GLN A 632 5.40 17.15 -23.52
CA GLN A 632 5.58 16.58 -22.17
C GLN A 632 6.15 15.16 -22.23
N ALA A 633 5.67 14.32 -23.14
CA ALA A 633 6.17 12.98 -23.36
C ALA A 633 7.63 12.96 -23.80
N ALA A 634 8.00 13.84 -24.73
CA ALA A 634 9.39 14.03 -25.18
C ALA A 634 10.30 14.48 -24.03
N ALA A 635 9.88 15.48 -23.25
CA ALA A 635 10.63 15.94 -22.08
C ALA A 635 10.82 14.85 -21.02
N SER A 636 9.79 14.02 -20.76
CA SER A 636 9.89 12.91 -19.81
C SER A 636 10.79 11.77 -20.30
N TYR A 637 10.91 11.57 -21.60
CA TYR A 637 11.83 10.59 -22.21
C TYR A 637 13.29 11.00 -22.01
N TYR A 638 13.62 12.29 -22.19
CA TYR A 638 14.96 12.81 -21.94
C TYR A 638 15.35 12.78 -20.45
N LEU A 639 14.41 12.91 -19.54
CA LEU A 639 14.65 12.81 -18.09
C LEU A 639 14.81 11.37 -17.59
N ARG A 640 14.38 10.36 -18.36
CA ARG A 640 14.56 8.92 -18.02
C ARG A 640 15.85 8.31 -18.58
N GLY A 641 16.61 9.06 -19.35
CA GLY A 641 17.87 8.65 -19.94
C GLY A 641 19.12 8.96 -19.07
N TYR A 642 18.93 9.33 -17.79
CA TYR A 642 20.00 9.51 -16.80
C TYR A 642 19.72 8.69 -15.55
#